data_90d1dcccffe9495bb96e45b803003902
#
_entry.id   90d1dcccffe9495bb96e45b803003902
#
_cell.length_a   1.000
_cell.length_b   1.000
_cell.length_c   1.000
_cell.angle_alpha   90.00
_cell.angle_beta   90.00
_cell.angle_gamma   90.00
#
_symmetry.space_group_name_H-M   'P 1'
#
loop_
_entity.id
_entity.type
_entity.pdbx_description
1 polymer ?
#
loop_
_entity_poly.entity_id
_entity_poly.type
_entity_poly.pdbx_seq_one_letter_code
_entity_poly.pdbx_strand_id
1 'polypeptide(L)'
;MNIYTTDKIRNVVLLGHGGSGKTSLAEAFAYLSGITSRMGKVDDGNTLSDYSKEEQKRHFSISTSVIPIEWEGYKINIIDTPGYFDFVGEVEEAVSAAGAAIIVVNGKSGIEVGTQKAWELCEKYKLPRFIYVSNMDVDNASFRQVVEDMTNLYGKKMAPFHLPIRENEKFVGYINVITESGNRWEGKEVVPCDVPDYSRANLQICRDTLMEAVAETSEEFMERYFGGETFSEAEIRAALRTNVCDGSIVPMTMGSNILCQGMYTLLDDIIKYMPSPENREVAGINLKTNEIYHADYDFAKAKSAYIWKTIVDPFIGKYSLIKVNSGVLKTDDLLYNVDRDIEEKIGKIYVLQGNKPIEVSELHAGDIGALAKLTAARTGNSLSTKATTIKYGKFDISTPYTYMRYKPKNKADVDKISQALQKMTHEDLTIRVVNDAENRQTLLYGMGDQHLDIVVSRLLNEYKVEIELSRPKIAYKETIKKQSDVEYKYKKQSGGHGQYGHVKMRFSPSGDLTKSYEFTTEVVGGAVPKNFFPAVEKGIQESVGRGPLAAYPVVGVKAVLYDGSYHPVDSSEMAFKTAAIQAFKKGVMEAGPVLLEPIMSLKVTVPDAYTGDIMGDLNKRRGRVLGMTPMSGGRQIIEADIPMSGLFGYCTDLRSMTGGRGDYSYEFARYEQTPSDVQEKEVAARAAKVAENNAED
;
A
#
# COMPACT_ATOMS: atom_id res chain seq x y z
N MET A 1 -7.38 -32.78 0.79
CA MET A 1 -7.37 -31.99 2.04
C MET A 1 -8.69 -32.22 2.76
N ASN A 2 -8.66 -32.45 4.08
CA ASN A 2 -9.84 -32.70 4.88
C ASN A 2 -10.66 -31.40 5.09
N ILE A 3 -11.94 -31.57 5.45
CA ILE A 3 -12.80 -30.48 5.87
C ILE A 3 -12.65 -30.32 7.39
N TYR A 4 -12.47 -29.08 7.84
CA TYR A 4 -12.25 -28.77 9.26
C TYR A 4 -13.34 -27.85 9.79
N THR A 5 -13.75 -28.08 11.03
CA THR A 5 -14.64 -27.22 11.80
C THR A 5 -13.88 -25.99 12.31
N THR A 6 -14.58 -24.92 12.62
CA THR A 6 -14.03 -23.62 13.03
C THR A 6 -13.01 -23.70 14.16
N ASP A 7 -13.24 -24.56 15.17
CA ASP A 7 -12.36 -24.78 16.33
C ASP A 7 -11.00 -25.39 15.94
N LYS A 8 -10.95 -26.14 14.82
CA LYS A 8 -9.75 -26.82 14.29
C LYS A 8 -8.96 -26.00 13.27
N ILE A 9 -9.33 -24.77 13.03
CA ILE A 9 -8.68 -23.89 12.04
C ILE A 9 -7.76 -22.88 12.76
N ARG A 10 -6.62 -22.58 12.18
CA ARG A 10 -5.72 -21.48 12.55
C ARG A 10 -5.35 -20.69 11.30
N ASN A 11 -5.56 -19.39 11.30
CA ASN A 11 -5.16 -18.50 10.21
C ASN A 11 -4.00 -17.64 10.69
N VAL A 12 -2.80 -17.95 10.26
CA VAL A 12 -1.57 -17.37 10.80
C VAL A 12 -0.82 -16.63 9.71
N VAL A 13 -0.66 -15.32 9.86
CA VAL A 13 0.15 -14.50 8.96
C VAL A 13 1.59 -14.42 9.46
N LEU A 14 2.55 -14.59 8.54
CA LEU A 14 3.98 -14.39 8.80
C LEU A 14 4.35 -12.94 8.48
N LEU A 15 4.77 -12.20 9.50
CA LEU A 15 5.17 -10.79 9.40
C LEU A 15 6.66 -10.64 9.77
N GLY A 16 7.29 -9.56 9.35
CA GLY A 16 8.69 -9.24 9.69
C GLY A 16 9.46 -8.62 8.54
N HIS A 17 10.71 -8.27 8.78
CA HIS A 17 11.57 -7.61 7.83
C HIS A 17 11.92 -8.49 6.62
N GLY A 18 12.36 -7.87 5.51
CA GLY A 18 12.93 -8.59 4.36
C GLY A 18 14.16 -9.39 4.78
N GLY A 19 14.21 -10.69 4.43
CA GLY A 19 15.32 -11.56 4.82
C GLY A 19 15.25 -12.11 6.26
N SER A 20 14.17 -11.85 7.02
CA SER A 20 14.01 -12.43 8.37
C SER A 20 13.73 -13.94 8.39
N GLY A 21 13.43 -14.56 7.23
CA GLY A 21 13.20 -16.00 7.11
C GLY A 21 11.73 -16.43 7.11
N LYS A 22 10.79 -15.56 6.80
CA LYS A 22 9.34 -15.87 6.71
C LYS A 22 9.04 -17.01 5.72
N THR A 23 9.45 -16.84 4.48
CA THR A 23 9.27 -17.83 3.41
C THR A 23 9.98 -19.14 3.74
N SER A 24 11.19 -19.09 4.31
CA SER A 24 11.90 -20.29 4.75
C SER A 24 11.18 -21.00 5.90
N LEU A 25 10.48 -20.26 6.79
CA LEU A 25 9.64 -20.83 7.82
C LEU A 25 8.41 -21.54 7.24
N ALA A 26 7.73 -20.89 6.27
CA ALA A 26 6.60 -21.47 5.56
C ALA A 26 7.01 -22.78 4.81
N GLU A 27 8.18 -22.78 4.15
CA GLU A 27 8.75 -23.96 3.50
C GLU A 27 9.07 -25.08 4.49
N ALA A 28 9.65 -24.76 5.66
CA ALA A 28 9.91 -25.74 6.69
C ALA A 28 8.61 -26.40 7.19
N PHE A 29 7.56 -25.64 7.40
CA PHE A 29 6.25 -26.15 7.77
C PHE A 29 5.65 -27.05 6.67
N ALA A 30 5.73 -26.64 5.41
CA ALA A 30 5.26 -27.45 4.28
C ALA A 30 6.02 -28.77 4.12
N TYR A 31 7.32 -28.74 4.37
CA TYR A 31 8.16 -29.94 4.33
C TYR A 31 7.82 -30.91 5.47
N LEU A 32 7.70 -30.41 6.71
CA LEU A 32 7.42 -31.23 7.89
C LEU A 32 6.02 -31.83 7.88
N SER A 33 5.04 -31.12 7.32
CA SER A 33 3.67 -31.64 7.14
C SER A 33 3.51 -32.60 5.94
N GLY A 34 4.59 -32.85 5.19
CA GLY A 34 4.57 -33.76 4.06
C GLY A 34 3.95 -33.20 2.77
N ILE A 35 3.70 -31.90 2.71
CA ILE A 35 3.21 -31.21 1.50
C ILE A 35 4.26 -31.28 0.39
N THR A 36 5.54 -31.13 0.76
CA THR A 36 6.68 -31.25 -0.15
C THR A 36 7.61 -32.37 0.30
N SER A 37 8.19 -33.10 -0.65
CA SER A 37 9.17 -34.15 -0.39
C SER A 37 10.58 -33.61 -0.08
N ARG A 38 10.82 -32.33 -0.40
CA ARG A 38 12.06 -31.60 -0.13
C ARG A 38 11.71 -30.16 0.25
N MET A 39 12.52 -29.56 1.09
CA MET A 39 12.40 -28.17 1.44
C MET A 39 12.95 -27.28 0.32
N GLY A 40 12.16 -26.31 -0.14
CA GLY A 40 12.59 -25.28 -1.08
C GLY A 40 13.50 -24.24 -0.41
N LYS A 41 14.23 -23.50 -1.23
CA LYS A 41 15.10 -22.40 -0.81
C LYS A 41 14.82 -21.15 -1.65
N VAL A 42 14.80 -20.01 -1.01
CA VAL A 42 14.59 -18.72 -1.69
C VAL A 42 15.69 -18.45 -2.72
N ASP A 43 16.95 -18.71 -2.36
CA ASP A 43 18.09 -18.50 -3.25
C ASP A 43 18.08 -19.43 -4.48
N ASP A 44 17.43 -20.58 -4.38
CA ASP A 44 17.27 -21.54 -5.51
C ASP A 44 16.02 -21.21 -6.35
N GLY A 45 15.18 -20.25 -5.94
CA GLY A 45 13.94 -19.88 -6.61
C GLY A 45 12.91 -21.02 -6.73
N ASN A 46 12.85 -21.93 -5.75
CA ASN A 46 12.05 -23.14 -5.81
C ASN A 46 11.12 -23.34 -4.59
N THR A 47 10.78 -22.27 -3.90
CA THR A 47 9.83 -22.28 -2.78
C THR A 47 8.38 -22.37 -3.27
N LEU A 48 7.48 -22.83 -2.40
CA LEU A 48 6.03 -22.87 -2.66
C LEU A 48 5.40 -21.48 -2.71
N SER A 49 5.89 -20.58 -1.87
CA SER A 49 5.35 -19.21 -1.74
C SER A 49 5.73 -18.34 -2.93
N ASP A 50 7.03 -18.33 -3.29
CA ASP A 50 7.60 -17.45 -4.31
C ASP A 50 7.56 -18.17 -5.68
N TYR A 51 6.37 -18.34 -6.21
CA TYR A 51 6.16 -19.09 -7.45
C TYR A 51 6.15 -18.23 -8.72
N SER A 52 6.03 -16.90 -8.61
CA SER A 52 6.09 -16.02 -9.77
C SER A 52 7.51 -15.90 -10.31
N LYS A 53 7.63 -15.69 -11.62
CA LYS A 53 8.94 -15.53 -12.28
C LYS A 53 9.73 -14.33 -11.73
N GLU A 54 9.01 -13.29 -11.32
CA GLU A 54 9.64 -12.08 -10.74
C GLU A 54 10.22 -12.38 -9.35
N GLU A 55 9.51 -13.13 -8.50
CA GLU A 55 10.00 -13.56 -7.19
C GLU A 55 11.20 -14.49 -7.31
N GLN A 56 11.10 -15.50 -8.20
CA GLN A 56 12.19 -16.44 -8.45
C GLN A 56 13.46 -15.75 -8.97
N LYS A 57 13.30 -14.76 -9.87
CA LYS A 57 14.42 -14.00 -10.42
C LYS A 57 15.06 -13.04 -9.40
N ARG A 58 14.27 -12.48 -8.49
CA ARG A 58 14.69 -11.46 -7.53
C ARG A 58 15.06 -12.04 -6.18
N HIS A 59 14.71 -13.31 -5.91
CA HIS A 59 14.94 -14.01 -4.65
C HIS A 59 14.30 -13.32 -3.43
N PHE A 60 13.10 -12.79 -3.61
CA PHE A 60 12.27 -12.27 -2.53
C PHE A 60 10.77 -12.29 -2.89
N SER A 61 9.92 -12.37 -1.88
CA SER A 61 8.46 -12.39 -2.04
C SER A 61 7.92 -11.02 -2.46
N ILE A 62 7.03 -11.02 -3.44
CA ILE A 62 6.34 -9.84 -3.97
C ILE A 62 4.87 -9.90 -3.60
N SER A 63 4.26 -11.07 -3.72
CA SER A 63 2.84 -11.30 -3.45
C SER A 63 2.64 -12.22 -2.24
N THR A 64 1.52 -12.04 -1.56
CA THR A 64 1.13 -12.91 -0.45
C THR A 64 0.69 -14.27 -0.97
N SER A 65 1.21 -15.34 -0.37
CA SER A 65 0.85 -16.74 -0.65
C SER A 65 0.22 -17.42 0.56
N VAL A 66 -0.68 -18.37 0.30
CA VAL A 66 -1.29 -19.21 1.34
C VAL A 66 -0.79 -20.64 1.23
N ILE A 67 -0.33 -21.20 2.34
CA ILE A 67 0.09 -22.60 2.45
C ILE A 67 -0.72 -23.24 3.57
N PRO A 68 -1.79 -23.99 3.25
CA PRO A 68 -2.58 -24.71 4.24
C PRO A 68 -1.86 -26.00 4.65
N ILE A 69 -1.66 -26.17 5.94
CA ILE A 69 -0.96 -27.29 6.58
C ILE A 69 -1.96 -28.08 7.40
N GLU A 70 -1.93 -29.41 7.29
CA GLU A 70 -2.64 -30.33 8.17
C GLU A 70 -1.68 -30.84 9.25
N TRP A 71 -1.97 -30.55 10.53
CA TRP A 71 -1.12 -30.90 11.66
C TRP A 71 -1.95 -31.34 12.85
N GLU A 72 -1.69 -32.55 13.36
CA GLU A 72 -2.35 -33.12 14.55
C GLU A 72 -3.88 -32.93 14.58
N GLY A 73 -4.53 -33.12 13.42
CA GLY A 73 -5.98 -32.96 13.27
C GLY A 73 -6.47 -31.51 13.21
N TYR A 74 -5.57 -30.55 13.01
CA TYR A 74 -5.87 -29.14 12.76
C TYR A 74 -5.46 -28.73 11.36
N LYS A 75 -6.12 -27.70 10.86
CA LYS A 75 -5.73 -26.99 9.64
C LYS A 75 -5.12 -25.64 9.99
N ILE A 76 -3.88 -25.43 9.59
CA ILE A 76 -3.16 -24.18 9.80
C ILE A 76 -2.97 -23.52 8.43
N ASN A 77 -3.67 -22.43 8.15
CA ASN A 77 -3.46 -21.62 6.96
C ASN A 77 -2.30 -20.66 7.24
N ILE A 78 -1.11 -20.98 6.76
CA ILE A 78 0.05 -20.10 6.81
C ILE A 78 -0.08 -19.09 5.67
N ILE A 79 -0.08 -17.80 6.01
CA ILE A 79 -0.15 -16.69 5.06
C ILE A 79 1.22 -16.04 5.04
N ASP A 80 2.02 -16.40 4.03
CA ASP A 80 3.38 -15.85 3.86
C ASP A 80 3.31 -14.52 3.13
N THR A 81 3.95 -13.48 3.70
CA THR A 81 3.88 -12.11 3.20
C THR A 81 5.22 -11.55 2.78
N PRO A 82 5.24 -10.61 1.81
CA PRO A 82 6.43 -9.85 1.47
C PRO A 82 7.02 -9.11 2.67
N GLY A 83 8.35 -8.96 2.69
CA GLY A 83 9.04 -8.21 3.75
C GLY A 83 9.49 -6.81 3.33
N TYR A 84 9.40 -6.46 2.06
CA TYR A 84 9.75 -5.15 1.54
C TYR A 84 8.57 -4.19 1.59
N PHE A 85 8.83 -2.94 1.97
CA PHE A 85 7.79 -1.91 2.18
C PHE A 85 7.07 -1.50 0.89
N ASP A 86 7.66 -1.78 -0.26
CA ASP A 86 7.05 -1.56 -1.58
C ASP A 86 5.80 -2.44 -1.80
N PHE A 87 5.65 -3.52 -1.03
CA PHE A 87 4.54 -4.46 -1.12
C PHE A 87 3.66 -4.47 0.13
N VAL A 88 3.59 -3.35 0.85
CA VAL A 88 2.80 -3.22 2.08
C VAL A 88 1.32 -3.54 1.86
N GLY A 89 0.76 -3.23 0.69
CA GLY A 89 -0.63 -3.58 0.37
C GLY A 89 -0.91 -5.07 0.46
N GLU A 90 0.02 -5.92 0.03
CA GLU A 90 -0.04 -7.36 0.15
C GLU A 90 -0.07 -7.83 1.61
N VAL A 91 0.72 -7.17 2.47
CA VAL A 91 0.75 -7.44 3.91
C VAL A 91 -0.57 -7.05 4.57
N GLU A 92 -1.12 -5.89 4.20
CA GLU A 92 -2.38 -5.37 4.72
C GLU A 92 -3.56 -6.28 4.33
N GLU A 93 -3.62 -6.73 3.07
CA GLU A 93 -4.60 -7.73 2.61
C GLU A 93 -4.50 -9.02 3.42
N ALA A 94 -3.30 -9.55 3.63
CA ALA A 94 -3.05 -10.77 4.40
C ALA A 94 -3.52 -10.67 5.86
N VAL A 95 -3.25 -9.52 6.51
CA VAL A 95 -3.67 -9.26 7.89
C VAL A 95 -5.19 -9.25 8.01
N SER A 96 -5.94 -8.81 6.99
CA SER A 96 -7.40 -8.83 6.99
C SER A 96 -7.97 -10.25 7.07
N ALA A 97 -7.25 -11.24 6.55
CA ALA A 97 -7.65 -12.65 6.58
C ALA A 97 -7.13 -13.39 7.82
N ALA A 98 -6.10 -12.89 8.48
CA ALA A 98 -5.45 -13.57 9.59
C ALA A 98 -6.29 -13.60 10.87
N GLY A 99 -6.06 -14.61 11.69
CA GLY A 99 -6.57 -14.73 13.07
C GLY A 99 -5.49 -14.45 14.12
N ALA A 100 -4.24 -14.70 13.76
CA ALA A 100 -3.04 -14.47 14.57
C ALA A 100 -1.84 -14.19 13.68
N ALA A 101 -0.74 -13.71 14.24
CA ALA A 101 0.50 -13.43 13.53
C ALA A 101 1.70 -14.15 14.16
N ILE A 102 2.70 -14.47 13.34
CA ILE A 102 4.05 -14.76 13.78
C ILE A 102 4.96 -13.66 13.23
N ILE A 103 5.54 -12.88 14.13
CA ILE A 103 6.56 -11.90 13.78
C ILE A 103 7.91 -12.61 13.77
N VAL A 104 8.47 -12.77 12.58
CA VAL A 104 9.75 -13.45 12.38
C VAL A 104 10.89 -12.44 12.52
N VAL A 105 11.78 -12.69 13.47
CA VAL A 105 12.94 -11.86 13.80
C VAL A 105 14.20 -12.66 13.54
N ASN A 106 15.14 -12.10 12.77
CA ASN A 106 16.42 -12.77 12.54
C ASN A 106 17.28 -12.75 13.80
N GLY A 107 17.73 -13.90 14.28
CA GLY A 107 18.50 -14.02 15.52
C GLY A 107 19.85 -13.31 15.51
N LYS A 108 20.41 -13.03 14.34
CA LYS A 108 21.67 -12.30 14.18
C LYS A 108 21.46 -10.80 14.04
N SER A 109 20.49 -10.37 13.20
CA SER A 109 20.22 -8.95 12.97
C SER A 109 19.40 -8.31 14.09
N GLY A 110 18.65 -9.10 14.85
CA GLY A 110 17.77 -8.59 15.90
C GLY A 110 16.56 -7.83 15.35
N ILE A 111 16.15 -6.80 16.07
CA ILE A 111 14.96 -6.01 15.72
C ILE A 111 15.28 -5.05 14.57
N GLU A 112 14.60 -5.23 13.47
CA GLU A 112 14.69 -4.41 12.28
C GLU A 112 13.40 -3.59 12.09
N VAL A 113 13.40 -2.62 11.15
CA VAL A 113 12.23 -1.75 10.88
C VAL A 113 10.98 -2.55 10.52
N GLY A 114 11.14 -3.62 9.74
CA GLY A 114 10.02 -4.51 9.41
C GLY A 114 9.42 -5.22 10.63
N THR A 115 10.24 -5.51 11.66
CA THR A 115 9.76 -6.03 12.94
C THR A 115 8.89 -5.01 13.67
N GLN A 116 9.34 -3.75 13.70
CA GLN A 116 8.60 -2.65 14.35
C GLN A 116 7.26 -2.38 13.63
N LYS A 117 7.26 -2.31 12.30
CA LYS A 117 6.04 -2.14 11.50
C LYS A 117 5.08 -3.32 11.65
N ALA A 118 5.59 -4.55 11.70
CA ALA A 118 4.79 -5.74 11.97
C ALA A 118 4.11 -5.67 13.35
N TRP A 119 4.84 -5.20 14.35
CA TRP A 119 4.29 -4.98 15.68
C TRP A 119 3.19 -3.93 15.67
N GLU A 120 3.43 -2.74 15.09
CA GLU A 120 2.45 -1.66 14.96
C GLU A 120 1.16 -2.14 14.26
N LEU A 121 1.31 -2.95 13.21
CA LEU A 121 0.19 -3.52 12.46
C LEU A 121 -0.63 -4.48 13.35
N CYS A 122 0.03 -5.34 14.12
CA CYS A 122 -0.64 -6.22 15.07
C CYS A 122 -1.36 -5.45 16.19
N GLU A 123 -0.78 -4.34 16.69
CA GLU A 123 -1.45 -3.48 17.67
C GLU A 123 -2.68 -2.80 17.05
N LYS A 124 -2.55 -2.22 15.85
CA LYS A 124 -3.65 -1.55 15.13
C LYS A 124 -4.87 -2.45 14.96
N TYR A 125 -4.65 -3.72 14.61
CA TYR A 125 -5.72 -4.68 14.34
C TYR A 125 -5.99 -5.64 15.49
N LYS A 126 -5.40 -5.41 16.66
CA LYS A 126 -5.52 -6.26 17.87
C LYS A 126 -5.31 -7.73 17.54
N LEU A 127 -4.24 -8.02 16.78
CA LEU A 127 -3.91 -9.35 16.32
C LEU A 127 -3.04 -10.06 17.36
N PRO A 128 -3.50 -11.20 17.94
CA PRO A 128 -2.64 -12.06 18.76
C PRO A 128 -1.39 -12.46 18.00
N ARG A 129 -0.25 -12.53 18.70
CA ARG A 129 1.02 -12.73 17.99
C ARG A 129 2.02 -13.53 18.79
N PHE A 130 2.88 -14.25 18.07
CA PHE A 130 4.11 -14.86 18.56
C PHE A 130 5.30 -14.11 17.99
N ILE A 131 6.42 -14.12 18.70
CA ILE A 131 7.73 -13.75 18.18
C ILE A 131 8.51 -15.04 17.94
N TYR A 132 8.93 -15.24 16.69
CA TYR A 132 9.79 -16.36 16.33
C TYR A 132 11.17 -15.85 15.91
N VAL A 133 12.19 -16.24 16.67
CA VAL A 133 13.59 -15.89 16.37
C VAL A 133 14.20 -16.96 15.48
N SER A 134 14.42 -16.61 14.23
CA SER A 134 14.93 -17.48 13.17
C SER A 134 16.47 -17.51 13.14
N ASN A 135 17.02 -18.38 12.30
CA ASN A 135 18.45 -18.47 12.02
C ASN A 135 19.33 -18.69 13.26
N MET A 136 18.86 -19.49 14.22
CA MET A 136 19.60 -19.78 15.45
C MET A 136 20.85 -20.63 15.22
N ASP A 137 20.98 -21.27 14.06
CA ASP A 137 22.14 -22.02 13.59
C ASP A 137 23.28 -21.16 13.07
N VAL A 138 23.02 -19.86 12.85
CA VAL A 138 24.03 -18.91 12.34
C VAL A 138 24.89 -18.37 13.47
N ASP A 139 26.18 -18.14 13.20
CA ASP A 139 27.12 -17.55 14.16
C ASP A 139 26.65 -16.17 14.63
N ASN A 140 26.81 -15.92 15.94
CA ASN A 140 26.37 -14.71 16.63
C ASN A 140 24.83 -14.49 16.68
N ALA A 141 24.01 -15.49 16.35
CA ALA A 141 22.57 -15.41 16.63
C ALA A 141 22.33 -15.46 18.14
N SER A 142 21.56 -14.54 18.70
CA SER A 142 21.31 -14.44 20.14
C SER A 142 19.82 -14.26 20.43
N PHE A 143 19.18 -15.34 20.88
CA PHE A 143 17.81 -15.29 21.37
C PHE A 143 17.68 -14.36 22.58
N ARG A 144 18.64 -14.44 23.53
CA ARG A 144 18.64 -13.61 24.73
C ARG A 144 18.63 -12.12 24.39
N GLN A 145 19.48 -11.67 23.45
CA GLN A 145 19.54 -10.26 23.06
C GLN A 145 18.20 -9.81 22.46
N VAL A 146 17.60 -10.64 21.60
CA VAL A 146 16.28 -10.32 21.01
C VAL A 146 15.21 -10.21 22.09
N VAL A 147 15.19 -11.11 23.10
CA VAL A 147 14.24 -11.03 24.23
C VAL A 147 14.43 -9.74 25.00
N GLU A 148 15.67 -9.39 25.35
CA GLU A 148 16.00 -8.15 26.08
C GLU A 148 15.55 -6.91 25.29
N ASP A 149 15.87 -6.83 23.99
CA ASP A 149 15.50 -5.71 23.12
C ASP A 149 13.99 -5.58 22.94
N MET A 150 13.27 -6.70 22.71
CA MET A 150 11.81 -6.73 22.61
C MET A 150 11.15 -6.29 23.93
N THR A 151 11.68 -6.76 25.06
CA THR A 151 11.16 -6.39 26.39
C THR A 151 11.37 -4.90 26.67
N ASN A 152 12.52 -4.35 26.30
CA ASN A 152 12.81 -2.92 26.45
C ASN A 152 11.87 -2.05 25.60
N LEU A 153 11.52 -2.48 24.37
CA LEU A 153 10.66 -1.73 23.46
C LEU A 153 9.16 -1.88 23.77
N TYR A 154 8.71 -3.08 24.12
CA TYR A 154 7.30 -3.42 24.16
C TYR A 154 6.79 -3.87 25.54
N GLY A 155 7.67 -3.90 26.53
CA GLY A 155 7.32 -4.16 27.93
C GLY A 155 7.32 -5.61 28.33
N LYS A 156 6.86 -5.86 29.56
CA LYS A 156 6.94 -7.16 30.26
C LYS A 156 6.04 -8.26 29.70
N LYS A 157 5.22 -7.96 28.70
CA LYS A 157 4.37 -8.98 28.04
C LYS A 157 5.15 -9.98 27.17
N MET A 158 6.45 -9.75 26.97
CA MET A 158 7.34 -10.66 26.26
C MET A 158 7.63 -11.90 27.14
N ALA A 159 7.18 -13.07 26.70
CA ALA A 159 7.24 -14.29 27.46
C ALA A 159 7.93 -15.43 26.69
N PRO A 160 9.21 -15.75 26.99
CA PRO A 160 9.86 -16.91 26.40
C PRO A 160 9.16 -18.20 26.78
N PHE A 161 8.62 -18.94 25.78
CA PHE A 161 8.07 -20.28 25.97
C PHE A 161 9.16 -21.35 25.87
N HIS A 162 10.22 -21.04 25.13
CA HIS A 162 11.38 -21.90 24.95
C HIS A 162 12.67 -21.11 25.15
N LEU A 163 13.69 -21.75 25.71
CA LEU A 163 15.04 -21.22 25.82
C LEU A 163 16.00 -22.10 25.01
N PRO A 164 17.01 -21.53 24.32
CA PRO A 164 17.95 -22.33 23.53
C PRO A 164 18.95 -23.10 24.43
N ILE A 165 19.25 -24.33 24.04
CA ILE A 165 20.39 -25.06 24.52
C ILE A 165 21.52 -24.93 23.51
N ARG A 166 22.69 -24.47 23.97
CA ARG A 166 23.89 -24.33 23.14
C ARG A 166 25.03 -25.13 23.72
N GLU A 167 25.73 -25.85 22.86
CA GLU A 167 26.99 -26.55 23.18
C GLU A 167 28.05 -26.12 22.18
N ASN A 168 29.19 -25.65 22.69
CA ASN A 168 30.27 -25.09 21.86
C ASN A 168 29.73 -24.07 20.85
N GLU A 169 28.88 -23.16 21.30
CA GLU A 169 28.18 -22.13 20.53
C GLU A 169 27.15 -22.62 19.50
N LYS A 170 27.06 -23.92 19.25
CA LYS A 170 26.07 -24.53 18.37
C LYS A 170 24.71 -24.66 19.07
N PHE A 171 23.66 -24.34 18.32
CA PHE A 171 22.29 -24.53 18.74
C PHE A 171 21.91 -26.02 18.63
N VAL A 172 21.74 -26.71 19.75
CA VAL A 172 21.57 -28.17 19.81
C VAL A 172 20.26 -28.64 20.39
N GLY A 173 19.50 -27.74 21.03
CA GLY A 173 18.27 -28.12 21.71
C GLY A 173 17.52 -26.92 22.26
N TYR A 174 16.47 -27.20 23.00
CA TYR A 174 15.66 -26.19 23.68
C TYR A 174 15.16 -26.67 25.04
N ILE A 175 14.91 -25.73 25.93
CA ILE A 175 14.23 -25.93 27.19
C ILE A 175 12.79 -25.45 27.04
N ASN A 176 11.82 -26.29 27.35
CA ASN A 176 10.43 -25.87 27.44
C ASN A 176 10.18 -25.24 28.81
N VAL A 177 9.86 -23.96 28.84
CA VAL A 177 9.67 -23.19 30.09
C VAL A 177 8.38 -23.62 30.82
N ILE A 178 7.37 -24.07 30.07
CA ILE A 178 6.07 -24.48 30.64
C ILE A 178 6.18 -25.81 31.38
N THR A 179 6.93 -26.75 30.84
CA THR A 179 7.12 -28.08 31.41
C THR A 179 8.45 -28.25 32.14
N GLU A 180 9.32 -27.24 32.13
CA GLU A 180 10.66 -27.24 32.77
C GLU A 180 11.56 -28.39 32.27
N SER A 181 11.39 -28.81 31.00
CA SER A 181 12.08 -29.96 30.41
C SER A 181 13.08 -29.55 29.35
N GLY A 182 14.25 -30.18 29.36
CA GLY A 182 15.26 -30.06 28.31
C GLY A 182 15.01 -31.03 27.15
N ASN A 183 15.29 -30.62 25.94
CA ASN A 183 15.12 -31.40 24.71
C ASN A 183 16.28 -31.13 23.74
N ARG A 184 16.78 -32.17 23.06
CA ARG A 184 17.84 -32.10 22.05
C ARG A 184 17.36 -32.64 20.72
N TRP A 185 17.96 -32.18 19.65
CA TRP A 185 17.77 -32.78 18.34
C TRP A 185 18.84 -33.84 18.08
N GLU A 186 18.39 -35.07 17.80
CA GLU A 186 19.21 -36.13 17.25
C GLU A 186 18.76 -36.42 15.81
N GLY A 187 19.40 -35.74 14.85
CA GLY A 187 18.93 -35.72 13.46
C GLY A 187 17.58 -34.98 13.35
N LYS A 188 16.51 -35.74 13.03
CA LYS A 188 15.15 -35.19 12.97
C LYS A 188 14.30 -35.47 14.22
N GLU A 189 14.81 -36.27 15.13
CA GLU A 189 14.11 -36.66 16.35
C GLU A 189 14.41 -35.69 17.50
N VAL A 190 13.44 -35.52 18.38
CA VAL A 190 13.58 -34.75 19.61
C VAL A 190 13.69 -35.74 20.77
N VAL A 191 14.80 -35.70 21.50
CA VAL A 191 15.04 -36.55 22.65
C VAL A 191 15.13 -35.72 23.92
N PRO A 192 14.57 -36.19 25.05
CA PRO A 192 14.72 -35.54 26.36
C PRO A 192 16.19 -35.45 26.77
N CYS A 193 16.55 -34.35 27.42
CA CYS A 193 17.86 -34.19 28.07
C CYS A 193 17.72 -33.37 29.34
N ASP A 194 18.79 -33.39 30.16
CA ASP A 194 18.83 -32.56 31.36
C ASP A 194 18.90 -31.08 31.02
N VAL A 195 18.26 -30.24 31.85
CA VAL A 195 18.38 -28.80 31.75
C VAL A 195 19.79 -28.38 32.15
N PRO A 196 20.54 -27.69 31.24
CA PRO A 196 21.90 -27.25 31.55
C PRO A 196 21.94 -26.31 32.76
N ASP A 197 22.92 -26.46 33.64
CA ASP A 197 23.06 -25.64 34.86
C ASP A 197 23.13 -24.15 34.58
N TYR A 198 23.78 -23.75 33.46
CA TYR A 198 23.88 -22.35 33.06
C TYR A 198 22.52 -21.72 32.71
N SER A 199 21.51 -22.52 32.42
CA SER A 199 20.16 -22.04 32.01
C SER A 199 19.18 -22.03 33.19
N ARG A 200 19.45 -22.72 34.33
CA ARG A 200 18.49 -22.92 35.42
C ARG A 200 17.97 -21.62 36.03
N ALA A 201 18.86 -20.63 36.27
CA ALA A 201 18.45 -19.34 36.80
C ALA A 201 17.51 -18.57 35.84
N ASN A 202 17.83 -18.56 34.54
CA ASN A 202 16.99 -17.91 33.53
C ASN A 202 15.66 -18.66 33.33
N LEU A 203 15.69 -20.00 33.36
CA LEU A 203 14.47 -20.82 33.31
C LEU A 203 13.51 -20.44 34.43
N GLN A 204 14.02 -20.31 35.67
CA GLN A 204 13.19 -19.96 36.81
C GLN A 204 12.55 -18.58 36.65
N ILE A 205 13.31 -17.57 36.20
CA ILE A 205 12.80 -16.22 35.95
C ILE A 205 11.67 -16.26 34.91
N CYS A 206 11.90 -16.96 33.80
CA CYS A 206 10.88 -17.06 32.72
C CYS A 206 9.64 -17.84 33.21
N ARG A 207 9.86 -18.90 34.00
CA ARG A 207 8.77 -19.69 34.59
C ARG A 207 7.91 -18.86 35.55
N ASP A 208 8.54 -18.10 36.44
CA ASP A 208 7.83 -17.23 37.39
C ASP A 208 6.99 -16.20 36.66
N THR A 209 7.53 -15.56 35.60
CA THR A 209 6.78 -14.62 34.75
C THR A 209 5.55 -15.28 34.13
N LEU A 210 5.67 -16.51 33.61
CA LEU A 210 4.53 -17.23 33.04
C LEU A 210 3.50 -17.59 34.10
N MET A 211 3.93 -18.01 35.30
CA MET A 211 3.02 -18.38 36.39
C MET A 211 2.28 -17.16 36.95
N GLU A 212 2.95 -16.02 37.08
CA GLU A 212 2.30 -14.75 37.41
C GLU A 212 1.18 -14.42 36.42
N ALA A 213 1.46 -14.54 35.12
CA ALA A 213 0.46 -14.29 34.09
C ALA A 213 -0.70 -15.32 34.13
N VAL A 214 -0.43 -16.58 34.43
CA VAL A 214 -1.48 -17.60 34.66
C VAL A 214 -2.34 -17.21 35.87
N ALA A 215 -1.74 -16.77 36.95
CA ALA A 215 -2.43 -16.35 38.17
C ALA A 215 -3.36 -15.15 37.92
N GLU A 216 -2.94 -14.18 37.08
CA GLU A 216 -3.72 -12.98 36.74
C GLU A 216 -5.00 -13.27 35.94
N THR A 217 -5.19 -14.49 35.40
CA THR A 217 -6.38 -14.83 34.62
C THR A 217 -7.67 -14.95 35.42
N SER A 218 -7.61 -15.23 36.71
CA SER A 218 -8.80 -15.27 37.59
C SER A 218 -8.43 -15.02 39.06
N GLU A 219 -9.39 -14.54 39.86
CA GLU A 219 -9.24 -14.38 41.31
C GLU A 219 -8.87 -15.70 42.01
N GLU A 220 -9.49 -16.81 41.59
CA GLU A 220 -9.20 -18.15 42.11
C GLU A 220 -7.74 -18.54 41.86
N PHE A 221 -7.22 -18.32 40.65
CA PHE A 221 -5.84 -18.63 40.29
C PHE A 221 -4.85 -17.73 41.08
N MET A 222 -5.20 -16.48 41.28
CA MET A 222 -4.39 -15.53 42.07
C MET A 222 -4.29 -15.97 43.52
N GLU A 223 -5.39 -16.38 44.18
CA GLU A 223 -5.41 -16.89 45.57
C GLU A 223 -4.56 -18.16 45.69
N ARG A 224 -4.69 -19.11 44.77
CA ARG A 224 -3.91 -20.36 44.73
C ARG A 224 -2.42 -20.07 44.56
N TYR A 225 -2.05 -19.14 43.66
CA TYR A 225 -0.66 -18.76 43.43
C TYR A 225 0.00 -18.18 44.69
N PHE A 226 -0.66 -17.25 45.36
CA PHE A 226 -0.17 -16.68 46.62
C PHE A 226 -0.22 -17.68 47.75
N GLY A 227 -1.09 -18.65 47.70
CA GLY A 227 -1.14 -19.79 48.64
C GLY A 227 0.00 -20.82 48.43
N GLY A 228 0.78 -20.67 47.36
CA GLY A 228 1.87 -21.60 47.01
C GLY A 228 1.38 -22.91 46.37
N GLU A 229 0.16 -22.95 45.86
CA GLU A 229 -0.38 -24.09 45.14
C GLU A 229 0.16 -24.15 43.69
N THR A 230 0.37 -25.37 43.19
CA THR A 230 0.78 -25.59 41.80
C THR A 230 -0.42 -25.74 40.90
N PHE A 231 -0.30 -25.25 39.66
CA PHE A 231 -1.30 -25.44 38.60
C PHE A 231 -1.00 -26.70 37.78
N SER A 232 -2.05 -27.38 37.35
CA SER A 232 -1.92 -28.48 36.38
C SER A 232 -1.51 -27.97 35.03
N GLU A 233 -0.90 -28.81 34.21
CA GLU A 233 -0.51 -28.45 32.85
C GLU A 233 -1.71 -28.01 31.97
N ALA A 234 -2.88 -28.61 32.21
CA ALA A 234 -4.12 -28.23 31.51
C ALA A 234 -4.60 -26.82 31.87
N GLU A 235 -4.52 -26.45 33.19
CA GLU A 235 -4.88 -25.13 33.69
C GLU A 235 -3.90 -24.07 33.13
N ILE A 236 -2.60 -24.35 33.18
CA ILE A 236 -1.57 -23.47 32.62
C ILE A 236 -1.83 -23.24 31.12
N ARG A 237 -2.10 -24.28 30.34
CA ARG A 237 -2.36 -24.21 28.91
C ARG A 237 -3.59 -23.38 28.62
N ALA A 238 -4.69 -23.57 29.33
CA ALA A 238 -5.92 -22.82 29.15
C ALA A 238 -5.74 -21.33 29.47
N ALA A 239 -5.07 -21.01 30.58
CA ALA A 239 -4.78 -19.64 30.99
C ALA A 239 -3.84 -18.93 29.99
N LEU A 240 -2.74 -19.57 29.60
CA LEU A 240 -1.80 -18.99 28.62
C LEU A 240 -2.47 -18.78 27.26
N ARG A 241 -3.38 -19.68 26.84
CA ARG A 241 -4.16 -19.47 25.62
C ARG A 241 -5.04 -18.21 25.70
N THR A 242 -5.69 -17.98 26.83
CA THR A 242 -6.48 -16.76 27.09
C THR A 242 -5.59 -15.53 26.99
N ASN A 243 -4.45 -15.52 27.66
CA ASN A 243 -3.50 -14.42 27.69
C ASN A 243 -2.86 -14.12 26.32
N VAL A 244 -2.66 -15.15 25.48
CA VAL A 244 -2.21 -14.98 24.10
C VAL A 244 -3.31 -14.38 23.24
N CYS A 245 -4.54 -14.85 23.39
CA CYS A 245 -5.69 -14.38 22.60
C CYS A 245 -6.04 -12.91 22.87
N ASP A 246 -5.89 -12.44 24.12
CA ASP A 246 -6.14 -11.04 24.50
C ASP A 246 -4.91 -10.14 24.37
N GLY A 247 -3.73 -10.72 24.10
CA GLY A 247 -2.46 -10.01 23.91
C GLY A 247 -1.77 -9.55 25.18
N SER A 248 -2.18 -10.01 26.36
CA SER A 248 -1.51 -9.74 27.64
C SER A 248 -0.15 -10.45 27.73
N ILE A 249 0.00 -11.58 27.03
CA ILE A 249 1.27 -12.27 26.80
C ILE A 249 1.58 -12.38 25.31
N VAL A 250 2.85 -12.20 24.97
CA VAL A 250 3.40 -12.46 23.64
C VAL A 250 4.47 -13.55 23.74
N PRO A 251 4.15 -14.80 23.35
CA PRO A 251 5.10 -15.89 23.36
C PRO A 251 6.31 -15.63 22.49
N MET A 252 7.49 -15.99 22.99
CA MET A 252 8.74 -15.95 22.23
C MET A 252 9.29 -17.35 22.10
N THR A 253 9.58 -17.73 20.86
CA THR A 253 10.17 -19.02 20.49
C THR A 253 11.34 -18.82 19.53
N MET A 254 12.09 -19.86 19.23
CA MET A 254 13.22 -19.79 18.31
C MET A 254 13.46 -21.09 17.57
N GLY A 255 14.25 -21.00 16.50
CA GLY A 255 14.65 -22.18 15.74
C GLY A 255 15.55 -21.90 14.56
N SER A 256 15.88 -22.97 13.84
CA SER A 256 16.53 -22.92 12.53
C SER A 256 15.60 -23.48 11.47
N ASN A 257 15.21 -22.62 10.52
CA ASN A 257 14.33 -23.02 9.44
C ASN A 257 15.01 -24.06 8.53
N ILE A 258 16.29 -23.82 8.19
CA ILE A 258 17.05 -24.67 7.28
C ILE A 258 17.28 -26.06 7.85
N LEU A 259 17.53 -26.16 9.16
CA LEU A 259 17.73 -27.42 9.84
C LEU A 259 16.42 -28.05 10.35
N CYS A 260 15.27 -27.38 10.15
CA CYS A 260 13.96 -27.76 10.70
C CYS A 260 13.96 -27.94 12.23
N GLN A 261 14.84 -27.24 12.94
CA GLN A 261 14.96 -27.29 14.40
C GLN A 261 14.02 -26.29 15.08
N GLY A 262 13.19 -26.74 16.00
CA GLY A 262 12.17 -25.93 16.67
C GLY A 262 10.82 -25.83 15.92
N MET A 263 10.71 -26.39 14.72
CA MET A 263 9.52 -26.26 13.87
C MET A 263 8.33 -27.09 14.37
N TYR A 264 8.58 -28.35 14.82
CA TYR A 264 7.53 -29.19 15.42
C TYR A 264 6.91 -28.51 16.66
N THR A 265 7.78 -27.98 17.51
CA THR A 265 7.38 -27.29 18.73
C THR A 265 6.56 -26.04 18.41
N LEU A 266 6.96 -25.28 17.38
CA LEU A 266 6.21 -24.09 16.96
C LEU A 266 4.85 -24.45 16.36
N LEU A 267 4.73 -25.51 15.56
CA LEU A 267 3.45 -26.00 15.04
C LEU A 267 2.52 -26.44 16.19
N ASP A 268 3.05 -27.13 17.18
CA ASP A 268 2.33 -27.53 18.39
C ASP A 268 1.85 -26.31 19.21
N ASP A 269 2.70 -25.29 19.36
CA ASP A 269 2.34 -24.06 20.06
C ASP A 269 1.26 -23.27 19.33
N ILE A 270 1.29 -23.24 17.99
CA ILE A 270 0.24 -22.63 17.18
C ILE A 270 -1.12 -23.26 17.48
N ILE A 271 -1.23 -24.59 17.47
CA ILE A 271 -2.52 -25.26 17.72
C ILE A 271 -2.96 -25.16 19.18
N LYS A 272 -2.02 -25.11 20.14
CA LYS A 272 -2.30 -25.04 21.59
C LYS A 272 -2.71 -23.65 22.05
N TYR A 273 -2.01 -22.61 21.59
CA TYR A 273 -2.10 -21.27 22.19
C TYR A 273 -2.69 -20.20 21.26
N MET A 274 -2.57 -20.31 19.94
CA MET A 274 -3.18 -19.32 19.04
C MET A 274 -4.70 -19.50 18.93
N PRO A 275 -5.46 -18.41 18.74
CA PRO A 275 -6.91 -18.47 18.62
C PRO A 275 -7.37 -19.27 17.42
N SER A 276 -8.46 -20.02 17.57
CA SER A 276 -9.31 -20.44 16.45
C SER A 276 -10.21 -19.26 16.02
N PRO A 277 -10.80 -19.28 14.84
CA PRO A 277 -11.72 -18.23 14.42
C PRO A 277 -12.87 -18.00 15.40
N GLU A 278 -13.39 -19.03 16.05
CA GLU A 278 -14.47 -18.89 17.07
C GLU A 278 -14.08 -18.01 18.27
N ASN A 279 -12.78 -17.83 18.55
CA ASN A 279 -12.29 -16.93 19.59
C ASN A 279 -12.17 -15.46 19.13
N ARG A 280 -12.66 -15.15 17.94
CA ARG A 280 -12.59 -13.82 17.35
C ARG A 280 -13.98 -13.37 16.88
N GLU A 281 -14.28 -12.12 17.16
CA GLU A 281 -15.51 -11.51 16.69
C GLU A 281 -15.34 -11.00 15.25
N VAL A 282 -16.39 -11.16 14.46
CA VAL A 282 -16.53 -10.51 13.16
C VAL A 282 -17.96 -10.02 12.98
N ALA A 283 -18.09 -8.74 12.71
CA ALA A 283 -19.38 -8.09 12.53
C ALA A 283 -19.45 -7.34 11.19
N GLY A 284 -20.63 -7.30 10.62
CA GLY A 284 -21.00 -6.51 9.46
C GLY A 284 -22.31 -5.76 9.71
N ILE A 285 -22.77 -5.04 8.72
CA ILE A 285 -24.07 -4.37 8.75
C ILE A 285 -25.04 -5.14 7.86
N ASN A 286 -26.17 -5.57 8.42
CA ASN A 286 -27.28 -6.09 7.64
C ASN A 286 -28.00 -4.91 6.94
N LEU A 287 -27.87 -4.81 5.63
CA LEU A 287 -28.41 -3.67 4.87
C LEU A 287 -29.93 -3.65 4.81
N LYS A 288 -30.62 -4.74 5.17
CA LYS A 288 -32.08 -4.77 5.21
C LYS A 288 -32.67 -4.22 6.51
N THR A 289 -32.00 -4.53 7.63
CA THR A 289 -32.45 -4.09 8.97
C THR A 289 -31.68 -2.86 9.46
N ASN A 290 -30.55 -2.56 8.83
CA ASN A 290 -29.59 -1.54 9.24
C ASN A 290 -28.99 -1.77 10.65
N GLU A 291 -28.94 -3.02 11.09
CA GLU A 291 -28.42 -3.45 12.38
C GLU A 291 -27.06 -4.14 12.23
N ILE A 292 -26.28 -4.15 13.31
CA ILE A 292 -25.03 -4.90 13.36
C ILE A 292 -25.35 -6.40 13.32
N TYR A 293 -24.71 -7.11 12.41
CA TYR A 293 -24.80 -8.56 12.28
C TYR A 293 -23.49 -9.18 12.77
N HIS A 294 -23.58 -9.88 13.89
CA HIS A 294 -22.47 -10.64 14.46
C HIS A 294 -22.36 -12.00 13.76
N ALA A 295 -21.47 -12.09 12.80
CA ALA A 295 -21.19 -13.32 12.06
C ALA A 295 -20.38 -14.31 12.91
N ASP A 296 -19.34 -13.83 13.60
CA ASP A 296 -18.54 -14.47 14.65
C ASP A 296 -18.01 -15.86 14.26
N TYR A 297 -17.82 -16.08 12.97
CA TYR A 297 -17.39 -17.35 12.39
C TYR A 297 -18.29 -18.55 12.77
N ASP A 298 -19.57 -18.28 13.05
CA ASP A 298 -20.55 -19.30 13.39
C ASP A 298 -21.06 -20.00 12.11
N PHE A 299 -20.80 -21.30 12.02
CA PHE A 299 -21.19 -22.13 10.88
C PHE A 299 -22.71 -22.38 10.79
N ALA A 300 -23.48 -22.15 11.86
CA ALA A 300 -24.93 -22.29 11.87
C ALA A 300 -25.66 -21.05 11.33
N LYS A 301 -24.99 -19.90 11.23
CA LYS A 301 -25.57 -18.66 10.73
C LYS A 301 -25.68 -18.62 9.20
N ALA A 302 -26.34 -17.59 8.68
CA ALA A 302 -26.43 -17.35 7.23
C ALA A 302 -25.04 -17.23 6.59
N LYS A 303 -24.89 -17.80 5.39
CA LYS A 303 -23.62 -17.81 4.66
C LYS A 303 -23.13 -16.40 4.36
N SER A 304 -21.90 -16.12 4.73
CA SER A 304 -21.22 -14.88 4.35
C SER A 304 -19.72 -15.04 4.27
N ALA A 305 -19.08 -14.25 3.43
CA ALA A 305 -17.63 -14.26 3.25
C ALA A 305 -17.13 -12.86 2.88
N TYR A 306 -15.86 -12.63 3.09
CA TYR A 306 -15.13 -11.42 2.69
C TYR A 306 -14.03 -11.78 1.70
N ILE A 307 -13.98 -11.05 0.59
CA ILE A 307 -12.91 -11.20 -0.42
C ILE A 307 -11.74 -10.36 0.01
N TRP A 308 -10.68 -11.01 0.49
CA TRP A 308 -9.52 -10.32 1.00
C TRP A 308 -8.39 -10.14 -0.03
N LYS A 309 -8.37 -10.96 -1.11
CA LYS A 309 -7.38 -10.87 -2.17
C LYS A 309 -7.92 -11.36 -3.51
N THR A 310 -7.42 -10.80 -4.60
CA THR A 310 -7.67 -11.27 -5.97
C THR A 310 -6.36 -11.70 -6.61
N ILE A 311 -6.35 -12.86 -7.26
CA ILE A 311 -5.20 -13.37 -8.04
C ILE A 311 -5.69 -13.61 -9.47
N VAL A 312 -4.94 -13.15 -10.47
CA VAL A 312 -5.22 -13.43 -11.88
C VAL A 312 -4.31 -14.56 -12.36
N ASP A 313 -4.92 -15.71 -12.65
CA ASP A 313 -4.23 -16.88 -13.19
C ASP A 313 -4.35 -16.90 -14.71
N PRO A 314 -3.27 -17.13 -15.46
CA PRO A 314 -3.28 -17.14 -16.93
C PRO A 314 -4.19 -18.20 -17.55
N PHE A 315 -4.46 -19.32 -16.86
CA PHE A 315 -5.20 -20.48 -17.36
C PHE A 315 -6.65 -20.51 -16.86
N ILE A 316 -6.85 -20.23 -15.59
CA ILE A 316 -8.17 -20.31 -14.93
C ILE A 316 -8.89 -18.98 -15.01
N GLY A 317 -8.14 -17.88 -15.12
CA GLY A 317 -8.62 -16.52 -15.16
C GLY A 317 -8.45 -15.83 -13.81
N LYS A 318 -9.51 -15.75 -12.99
CA LYS A 318 -9.46 -15.04 -11.71
C LYS A 318 -9.84 -15.96 -10.54
N TYR A 319 -9.02 -15.91 -9.50
CA TYR A 319 -9.36 -16.39 -8.16
C TYR A 319 -9.72 -15.21 -7.25
N SER A 320 -10.83 -15.33 -6.56
CA SER A 320 -11.18 -14.47 -5.43
C SER A 320 -10.90 -15.22 -4.14
N LEU A 321 -9.85 -14.84 -3.43
CA LEU A 321 -9.50 -15.42 -2.13
C LEU A 321 -10.47 -14.87 -1.09
N ILE A 322 -11.12 -15.78 -0.39
CA ILE A 322 -12.15 -15.46 0.59
C ILE A 322 -11.77 -15.99 1.97
N LYS A 323 -12.30 -15.33 2.99
CA LYS A 323 -12.46 -15.86 4.32
C LYS A 323 -13.96 -15.99 4.60
N VAL A 324 -14.39 -17.17 5.01
CA VAL A 324 -15.79 -17.43 5.36
C VAL A 324 -16.07 -16.84 6.73
N ASN A 325 -16.98 -15.86 6.82
CA ASN A 325 -17.28 -15.18 8.07
C ASN A 325 -18.42 -15.83 8.85
N SER A 326 -19.37 -16.47 8.16
CA SER A 326 -20.43 -17.28 8.78
C SER A 326 -20.97 -18.33 7.82
N GLY A 327 -21.57 -19.37 8.36
CA GLY A 327 -22.17 -20.46 7.60
C GLY A 327 -21.14 -21.43 7.01
N VAL A 328 -21.60 -22.25 6.06
CA VAL A 328 -20.77 -23.18 5.28
C VAL A 328 -21.02 -22.94 3.82
N LEU A 329 -19.98 -22.55 3.08
CA LEU A 329 -20.05 -22.36 1.63
C LEU A 329 -19.87 -23.70 0.92
N LYS A 330 -20.69 -23.97 -0.07
CA LYS A 330 -20.66 -25.19 -0.88
C LYS A 330 -20.59 -24.86 -2.37
N THR A 331 -20.08 -25.81 -3.15
CA THR A 331 -20.21 -25.76 -4.61
C THR A 331 -21.68 -25.62 -5.00
N ASP A 332 -21.92 -24.88 -6.07
CA ASP A 332 -23.24 -24.51 -6.58
C ASP A 332 -24.06 -23.53 -5.73
N ASP A 333 -23.53 -23.05 -4.61
CA ASP A 333 -24.19 -21.97 -3.86
C ASP A 333 -24.34 -20.71 -4.72
N LEU A 334 -25.47 -20.03 -4.56
CA LEU A 334 -25.69 -18.72 -5.12
C LEU A 334 -25.44 -17.66 -4.04
N LEU A 335 -24.42 -16.83 -4.25
CA LEU A 335 -24.06 -15.75 -3.34
C LEU A 335 -24.38 -14.39 -3.96
N TYR A 336 -24.78 -13.47 -3.11
CA TYR A 336 -25.02 -12.08 -3.46
C TYR A 336 -23.81 -11.22 -3.12
N ASN A 337 -23.22 -10.61 -4.13
CA ASN A 337 -22.13 -9.62 -3.96
C ASN A 337 -22.76 -8.28 -3.59
N VAL A 338 -22.65 -7.92 -2.33
CA VAL A 338 -23.31 -6.77 -1.72
C VAL A 338 -22.81 -5.44 -2.29
N ASP A 339 -21.51 -5.38 -2.61
CA ASP A 339 -20.87 -4.16 -3.11
C ASP A 339 -21.11 -3.92 -4.60
N ARG A 340 -21.54 -4.95 -5.34
CA ARG A 340 -21.78 -4.91 -6.78
C ARG A 340 -23.25 -5.07 -7.18
N ASP A 341 -24.12 -5.37 -6.23
CA ASP A 341 -25.55 -5.61 -6.44
C ASP A 341 -25.82 -6.71 -7.49
N ILE A 342 -25.11 -7.84 -7.38
CA ILE A 342 -25.21 -8.95 -8.33
C ILE A 342 -25.14 -10.30 -7.62
N GLU A 343 -25.90 -11.28 -8.11
CA GLU A 343 -25.80 -12.68 -7.69
C GLU A 343 -24.73 -13.40 -8.53
N GLU A 344 -23.85 -14.12 -7.87
CA GLU A 344 -22.79 -14.91 -8.49
C GLU A 344 -22.88 -16.35 -8.00
N LYS A 345 -22.87 -17.29 -8.94
CA LYS A 345 -22.88 -18.72 -8.62
C LYS A 345 -21.47 -19.20 -8.35
N ILE A 346 -21.26 -19.92 -7.25
CA ILE A 346 -20.02 -20.61 -6.95
C ILE A 346 -19.92 -21.84 -7.84
N GLY A 347 -18.95 -21.86 -8.78
CA GLY A 347 -18.69 -23.03 -9.60
C GLY A 347 -17.89 -24.05 -8.83
N LYS A 348 -16.63 -23.72 -8.55
CA LYS A 348 -15.69 -24.57 -7.83
C LYS A 348 -15.04 -23.79 -6.70
N ILE A 349 -14.79 -24.50 -5.62
CA ILE A 349 -14.09 -23.98 -4.44
C ILE A 349 -12.71 -24.64 -4.40
N TYR A 350 -11.70 -23.83 -4.13
CA TYR A 350 -10.32 -24.29 -4.01
C TYR A 350 -9.72 -23.85 -2.69
N VAL A 351 -8.76 -24.64 -2.24
CA VAL A 351 -7.76 -24.22 -1.26
C VAL A 351 -6.45 -24.11 -2.02
N LEU A 352 -5.82 -22.93 -1.96
CA LEU A 352 -4.56 -22.69 -2.66
C LEU A 352 -3.38 -23.13 -1.79
N GLN A 353 -2.48 -23.91 -2.37
CA GLN A 353 -1.23 -24.34 -1.77
C GLN A 353 -0.09 -23.73 -2.60
N GLY A 354 0.28 -22.48 -2.29
CA GLY A 354 1.02 -21.64 -3.21
C GLY A 354 0.24 -21.45 -4.51
N ASN A 355 0.82 -21.82 -5.65
CA ASN A 355 0.16 -21.78 -6.96
C ASN A 355 -0.69 -22.99 -7.29
N LYS A 356 -0.71 -24.03 -6.43
CA LYS A 356 -1.43 -25.28 -6.69
C LYS A 356 -2.85 -25.24 -6.13
N PRO A 357 -3.91 -25.20 -6.96
CA PRO A 357 -5.28 -25.26 -6.50
C PRO A 357 -5.68 -26.69 -6.14
N ILE A 358 -6.23 -26.87 -4.95
CA ILE A 358 -6.80 -28.15 -4.47
C ILE A 358 -8.31 -27.95 -4.39
N GLU A 359 -9.09 -28.68 -5.19
CA GLU A 359 -10.54 -28.59 -5.20
C GLU A 359 -11.12 -29.19 -3.92
N VAL A 360 -12.06 -28.48 -3.29
CA VAL A 360 -12.81 -28.91 -2.10
C VAL A 360 -14.31 -28.70 -2.34
N SER A 361 -15.13 -29.50 -1.65
CA SER A 361 -16.59 -29.43 -1.81
C SER A 361 -17.23 -28.30 -1.00
N GLU A 362 -16.62 -27.94 0.11
CA GLU A 362 -17.16 -26.93 1.02
C GLU A 362 -16.05 -26.25 1.85
N LEU A 363 -16.37 -25.07 2.40
CA LEU A 363 -15.55 -24.33 3.35
C LEU A 363 -16.42 -23.91 4.54
N HIS A 364 -15.96 -24.17 5.75
CA HIS A 364 -16.62 -23.77 6.99
C HIS A 364 -16.26 -22.32 7.37
N ALA A 365 -17.12 -21.72 8.19
CA ALA A 365 -16.85 -20.43 8.80
C ALA A 365 -15.48 -20.40 9.47
N GLY A 366 -14.72 -19.34 9.24
CA GLY A 366 -13.35 -19.18 9.69
C GLY A 366 -12.27 -19.69 8.73
N ASP A 367 -12.61 -20.50 7.73
CA ASP A 367 -11.63 -21.03 6.78
C ASP A 367 -11.34 -20.06 5.64
N ILE A 368 -10.17 -20.24 5.03
CA ILE A 368 -9.67 -19.49 3.87
C ILE A 368 -9.72 -20.42 2.65
N GLY A 369 -10.26 -19.90 1.56
CA GLY A 369 -10.27 -20.59 0.27
C GLY A 369 -10.31 -19.60 -0.89
N ALA A 370 -10.50 -20.14 -2.10
CA ALA A 370 -10.55 -19.36 -3.33
C ALA A 370 -11.75 -19.78 -4.17
N LEU A 371 -12.48 -18.79 -4.67
CA LEU A 371 -13.59 -18.96 -5.61
C LEU A 371 -13.10 -18.59 -7.01
N ALA A 372 -13.25 -19.52 -7.96
CA ALA A 372 -12.84 -19.27 -9.33
C ALA A 372 -13.96 -18.64 -10.15
N LYS A 373 -13.56 -17.79 -11.12
CA LYS A 373 -14.43 -17.28 -12.19
C LYS A 373 -15.59 -16.39 -11.74
N LEU A 374 -15.56 -15.82 -10.54
CA LEU A 374 -16.52 -14.78 -10.19
C LEU A 374 -16.29 -13.54 -11.07
N THR A 375 -17.34 -13.05 -11.72
CA THR A 375 -17.22 -12.02 -12.76
C THR A 375 -17.10 -10.61 -12.19
N ALA A 376 -17.95 -10.27 -11.23
CA ALA A 376 -18.04 -8.93 -10.65
C ALA A 376 -17.21 -8.77 -9.37
N ALA A 377 -16.80 -9.85 -8.74
CA ALA A 377 -16.08 -9.87 -7.48
C ALA A 377 -14.74 -9.11 -7.53
N ARG A 378 -14.44 -8.35 -6.46
CA ARG A 378 -13.22 -7.57 -6.25
C ARG A 378 -12.74 -7.75 -4.81
N THR A 379 -11.45 -7.52 -4.59
CA THR A 379 -10.90 -7.40 -3.23
C THR A 379 -11.67 -6.34 -2.44
N GLY A 380 -12.00 -6.65 -1.20
CA GLY A 380 -12.80 -5.79 -0.32
C GLY A 380 -14.32 -5.93 -0.48
N ASN A 381 -14.80 -6.84 -1.35
CA ASN A 381 -16.24 -7.08 -1.49
C ASN A 381 -16.75 -8.07 -0.45
N SER A 382 -18.00 -7.86 -0.02
CA SER A 382 -18.76 -8.72 0.86
C SER A 382 -19.66 -9.65 0.06
N LEU A 383 -19.60 -10.94 0.34
CA LEU A 383 -20.47 -11.96 -0.21
C LEU A 383 -21.42 -12.45 0.89
N SER A 384 -22.70 -12.54 0.59
CA SER A 384 -23.72 -13.02 1.53
C SER A 384 -24.85 -13.74 0.80
N THR A 385 -25.91 -14.11 1.53
CA THR A 385 -27.17 -14.53 0.88
C THR A 385 -28.02 -13.30 0.58
N LYS A 386 -28.84 -13.37 -0.46
CA LYS A 386 -29.79 -12.28 -0.77
C LYS A 386 -30.84 -12.11 0.32
N ALA A 387 -31.14 -13.18 1.06
CA ALA A 387 -32.07 -13.13 2.20
C ALA A 387 -31.49 -12.31 3.36
N THR A 388 -30.19 -12.45 3.65
CA THR A 388 -29.48 -11.76 4.71
C THR A 388 -28.28 -11.04 4.10
N THR A 389 -28.50 -9.79 3.72
CA THR A 389 -27.50 -8.97 2.99
C THR A 389 -26.56 -8.31 3.99
N ILE A 390 -25.35 -8.85 4.13
CA ILE A 390 -24.36 -8.41 5.12
C ILE A 390 -23.21 -7.71 4.39
N LYS A 391 -22.94 -6.47 4.80
CA LYS A 391 -21.79 -5.68 4.33
C LYS A 391 -20.74 -5.59 5.42
N TYR A 392 -19.54 -6.08 5.12
CA TYR A 392 -18.38 -5.95 6.00
C TYR A 392 -17.62 -4.65 5.74
N GLY A 393 -16.99 -4.11 6.77
CA GLY A 393 -16.08 -2.96 6.64
C GLY A 393 -14.92 -3.30 5.72
N LYS A 394 -14.55 -2.34 4.87
CA LYS A 394 -13.33 -2.48 4.05
C LYS A 394 -12.11 -2.35 4.94
N PHE A 395 -11.11 -3.17 4.65
CA PHE A 395 -9.81 -3.04 5.27
C PHE A 395 -9.07 -1.84 4.68
N ASP A 396 -8.31 -1.14 5.51
CA ASP A 396 -7.51 0.01 5.07
C ASP A 396 -6.29 -0.47 4.30
N ILE A 397 -6.22 -0.13 3.03
CA ILE A 397 -5.06 -0.38 2.18
C ILE A 397 -4.32 0.93 1.95
N SER A 398 -3.01 0.91 2.09
CA SER A 398 -2.14 2.05 1.89
C SER A 398 -2.30 2.67 0.51
N THR A 399 -2.40 4.00 0.46
CA THR A 399 -2.51 4.73 -0.80
C THR A 399 -1.14 4.88 -1.45
N PRO A 400 -0.98 4.57 -2.75
CA PRO A 400 0.29 4.75 -3.44
C PRO A 400 0.64 6.24 -3.57
N TYR A 401 1.88 6.57 -3.24
CA TYR A 401 2.38 7.95 -3.20
C TYR A 401 3.55 8.22 -4.14
N THR A 402 4.23 7.17 -4.62
CA THR A 402 5.27 7.29 -5.66
C THR A 402 4.64 7.14 -7.02
N TYR A 403 5.02 7.99 -7.98
CA TYR A 403 4.47 7.90 -9.33
C TYR A 403 5.49 8.31 -10.38
N MET A 404 5.36 7.71 -11.56
CA MET A 404 6.13 8.02 -12.75
C MET A 404 5.20 8.18 -13.95
N ARG A 405 5.59 9.01 -14.90
CA ARG A 405 4.95 9.05 -16.22
C ARG A 405 5.39 7.83 -17.02
N TYR A 406 4.47 7.16 -17.68
CA TYR A 406 4.82 6.12 -18.62
C TYR A 406 4.43 6.45 -20.05
N LYS A 407 5.15 5.86 -20.98
CA LYS A 407 4.84 5.88 -22.41
C LYS A 407 4.95 4.46 -22.97
N PRO A 408 4.03 4.04 -23.85
CA PRO A 408 4.23 2.84 -24.66
C PRO A 408 5.49 2.98 -25.51
N LYS A 409 6.35 1.97 -25.56
CA LYS A 409 7.45 1.93 -26.53
C LYS A 409 6.91 1.78 -27.95
N ASN A 410 5.85 0.99 -28.13
CA ASN A 410 5.15 0.82 -29.40
C ASN A 410 3.73 1.38 -29.29
N LYS A 411 3.38 2.32 -30.15
CA LYS A 411 2.04 2.95 -30.17
C LYS A 411 0.91 1.96 -30.45
N ALA A 412 1.18 0.86 -31.15
CA ALA A 412 0.19 -0.18 -31.42
C ALA A 412 -0.24 -0.97 -30.17
N ASP A 413 0.52 -0.91 -29.09
CA ASP A 413 0.25 -1.68 -27.87
C ASP A 413 -0.54 -0.91 -26.79
N VAL A 414 -0.98 0.31 -27.07
CA VAL A 414 -1.69 1.18 -26.11
C VAL A 414 -2.87 0.46 -25.43
N ASP A 415 -3.73 -0.18 -26.22
CA ASP A 415 -4.92 -0.87 -25.72
C ASP A 415 -4.54 -2.10 -24.88
N LYS A 416 -3.54 -2.86 -25.32
CA LYS A 416 -3.04 -4.03 -24.58
C LYS A 416 -2.42 -3.61 -23.23
N ILE A 417 -1.64 -2.53 -23.22
CA ILE A 417 -1.05 -1.97 -22.01
C ILE A 417 -2.16 -1.54 -21.05
N SER A 418 -3.18 -0.83 -21.54
CA SER A 418 -4.32 -0.39 -20.74
C SER A 418 -5.05 -1.57 -20.10
N GLN A 419 -5.34 -2.62 -20.89
CA GLN A 419 -5.98 -3.85 -20.39
C GLN A 419 -5.10 -4.61 -19.38
N ALA A 420 -3.79 -4.69 -19.62
CA ALA A 420 -2.85 -5.33 -18.70
C ALA A 420 -2.78 -4.58 -17.36
N LEU A 421 -2.61 -3.25 -17.40
CA LEU A 421 -2.59 -2.43 -16.20
C LEU A 421 -3.92 -2.50 -15.44
N GLN A 422 -5.06 -2.54 -16.13
CA GLN A 422 -6.37 -2.72 -15.49
C GLN A 422 -6.46 -4.07 -14.74
N LYS A 423 -5.92 -5.16 -15.31
CA LYS A 423 -5.86 -6.44 -14.60
C LYS A 423 -4.96 -6.35 -13.36
N MET A 424 -3.79 -5.74 -13.50
CA MET A 424 -2.85 -5.57 -12.38
C MET A 424 -3.43 -4.72 -11.25
N THR A 425 -4.21 -3.66 -11.56
CA THR A 425 -4.90 -2.85 -10.52
C THR A 425 -6.05 -3.61 -9.83
N HIS A 426 -6.48 -4.75 -10.36
CA HIS A 426 -7.44 -5.63 -9.68
C HIS A 426 -6.76 -6.61 -8.72
N GLU A 427 -5.50 -6.96 -8.99
CA GLU A 427 -4.69 -7.82 -8.13
C GLU A 427 -4.07 -7.01 -6.99
N ASP A 428 -3.49 -5.87 -7.31
CA ASP A 428 -2.78 -5.00 -6.39
C ASP A 428 -3.48 -3.64 -6.27
N LEU A 429 -4.10 -3.40 -5.13
CA LEU A 429 -4.84 -2.17 -4.84
C LEU A 429 -3.93 -0.95 -4.64
N THR A 430 -2.62 -1.16 -4.51
CA THR A 430 -1.62 -0.09 -4.40
C THR A 430 -1.03 0.33 -5.74
N ILE A 431 -1.53 -0.22 -6.85
CA ILE A 431 -1.26 0.28 -8.20
C ILE A 431 -2.42 1.18 -8.65
N ARG A 432 -2.11 2.36 -9.15
CA ARG A 432 -3.10 3.27 -9.72
C ARG A 432 -2.61 3.89 -11.02
N VAL A 433 -3.49 3.99 -12.00
CA VAL A 433 -3.23 4.64 -13.28
C VAL A 433 -4.09 5.88 -13.38
N VAL A 434 -3.49 7.03 -13.67
CA VAL A 434 -4.18 8.32 -13.77
C VAL A 434 -3.86 8.95 -15.12
N ASN A 435 -4.90 9.28 -15.88
CA ASN A 435 -4.77 10.07 -17.09
C ASN A 435 -4.81 11.57 -16.73
N ASP A 436 -3.66 12.20 -16.76
CA ASP A 436 -3.50 13.64 -16.57
C ASP A 436 -3.69 14.36 -17.92
N ALA A 437 -4.94 14.71 -18.20
CA ALA A 437 -5.33 15.36 -19.46
C ALA A 437 -4.70 16.76 -19.62
N GLU A 438 -4.53 17.49 -18.51
CA GLU A 438 -3.96 18.85 -18.50
C GLU A 438 -2.51 18.83 -19.04
N ASN A 439 -1.70 17.88 -18.58
CA ASN A 439 -0.29 17.75 -19.02
C ASN A 439 -0.09 16.76 -20.16
N ARG A 440 -1.18 16.18 -20.67
CA ARG A 440 -1.15 15.14 -21.71
C ARG A 440 -0.15 14.03 -21.38
N GLN A 441 -0.33 13.41 -20.22
CA GLN A 441 0.50 12.31 -19.75
C GLN A 441 -0.35 11.28 -19.00
N THR A 442 0.15 10.06 -18.95
CA THR A 442 -0.42 9.02 -18.09
C THR A 442 0.56 8.71 -16.98
N LEU A 443 0.08 8.70 -15.76
CA LEU A 443 0.85 8.47 -14.54
C LEU A 443 0.56 7.07 -14.01
N LEU A 444 1.62 6.36 -13.65
CA LEU A 444 1.57 5.07 -12.96
C LEU A 444 2.04 5.29 -11.52
N TYR A 445 1.16 5.00 -10.57
CA TYR A 445 1.41 5.10 -9.14
C TYR A 445 1.73 3.73 -8.55
N GLY A 446 2.60 3.71 -7.53
CA GLY A 446 2.97 2.56 -6.73
C GLY A 446 3.53 2.98 -5.37
N MET A 447 3.93 2.01 -4.56
CA MET A 447 4.42 2.25 -3.20
C MET A 447 5.92 2.60 -3.14
N GLY A 448 6.66 2.40 -4.23
CA GLY A 448 8.08 2.70 -4.33
C GLY A 448 8.65 2.35 -5.69
N ASP A 449 9.95 2.62 -5.88
CA ASP A 449 10.61 2.43 -7.16
C ASP A 449 10.70 0.94 -7.56
N GLN A 450 10.92 0.04 -6.60
CA GLN A 450 10.92 -1.41 -6.86
C GLN A 450 9.55 -1.91 -7.30
N HIS A 451 8.49 -1.37 -6.70
CA HIS A 451 7.12 -1.70 -7.09
C HIS A 451 6.85 -1.33 -8.55
N LEU A 452 7.19 -0.09 -8.95
CA LEU A 452 7.03 0.37 -10.34
C LEU A 452 7.88 -0.45 -11.32
N ASP A 453 9.11 -0.83 -10.95
CA ASP A 453 9.98 -1.67 -11.77
C ASP A 453 9.40 -3.07 -11.99
N ILE A 454 8.77 -3.65 -10.98
CA ILE A 454 8.06 -4.94 -11.09
C ILE A 454 6.86 -4.83 -12.03
N VAL A 455 6.09 -3.74 -11.96
CA VAL A 455 4.99 -3.51 -12.91
C VAL A 455 5.49 -3.49 -14.36
N VAL A 456 6.60 -2.78 -14.63
CA VAL A 456 7.24 -2.74 -15.96
C VAL A 456 7.70 -4.13 -16.39
N SER A 457 8.35 -4.86 -15.50
CA SER A 457 8.85 -6.22 -15.76
C SER A 457 7.71 -7.21 -16.04
N ARG A 458 6.61 -7.15 -15.29
CA ARG A 458 5.42 -7.97 -15.51
C ARG A 458 4.73 -7.65 -16.84
N LEU A 459 4.62 -6.37 -17.23
CA LEU A 459 4.09 -5.97 -18.54
C LEU A 459 4.88 -6.63 -19.68
N LEU A 460 6.21 -6.64 -19.57
CA LEU A 460 7.07 -7.28 -20.57
C LEU A 460 6.95 -8.81 -20.53
N ASN A 461 7.07 -9.41 -19.35
CA ASN A 461 7.22 -10.87 -19.23
C ASN A 461 5.90 -11.62 -19.36
N GLU A 462 4.80 -11.09 -18.81
CA GLU A 462 3.48 -11.73 -18.78
C GLU A 462 2.62 -11.29 -19.96
N TYR A 463 2.58 -9.99 -20.27
CA TYR A 463 1.67 -9.40 -21.25
C TYR A 463 2.34 -9.12 -22.61
N LYS A 464 3.67 -9.25 -22.73
CA LYS A 464 4.44 -9.02 -23.97
C LYS A 464 4.28 -7.62 -24.53
N VAL A 465 4.21 -6.63 -23.65
CA VAL A 465 4.13 -5.20 -23.98
C VAL A 465 5.17 -4.43 -23.19
N GLU A 466 5.68 -3.34 -23.75
CA GLU A 466 6.72 -2.54 -23.14
C GLU A 466 6.30 -1.09 -22.92
N ILE A 467 6.63 -0.58 -21.74
CA ILE A 467 6.52 0.83 -21.39
C ILE A 467 7.87 1.41 -20.99
N GLU A 468 8.03 2.70 -21.12
CA GLU A 468 9.16 3.46 -20.63
C GLU A 468 8.69 4.40 -19.52
N LEU A 469 9.31 4.33 -18.34
CA LEU A 469 9.07 5.25 -17.24
C LEU A 469 9.95 6.49 -17.39
N SER A 470 9.37 7.64 -17.10
CA SER A 470 10.08 8.92 -17.11
C SER A 470 9.52 9.84 -16.02
N ARG A 471 10.28 10.87 -15.64
CA ARG A 471 9.79 11.86 -14.68
C ARG A 471 8.50 12.49 -15.16
N PRO A 472 7.50 12.66 -14.29
CA PRO A 472 6.26 13.34 -14.63
C PRO A 472 6.52 14.79 -15.06
N LYS A 473 5.71 15.30 -15.97
CA LYS A 473 5.69 16.72 -16.25
C LYS A 473 5.04 17.46 -15.09
N ILE A 474 5.55 18.62 -14.78
CA ILE A 474 4.97 19.51 -13.78
C ILE A 474 3.91 20.36 -14.44
N ALA A 475 2.77 20.54 -13.78
CA ALA A 475 1.67 21.39 -14.23
C ALA A 475 1.99 22.86 -13.95
N TYR A 476 2.98 23.42 -14.66
CA TYR A 476 3.20 24.87 -14.60
C TYR A 476 2.03 25.64 -15.21
N LYS A 477 1.85 26.87 -14.76
CA LYS A 477 0.91 27.86 -15.34
C LYS A 477 1.65 29.16 -15.60
N GLU A 478 1.07 30.01 -16.47
CA GLU A 478 1.56 31.36 -16.71
C GLU A 478 0.61 32.35 -16.07
N THR A 479 1.12 33.47 -15.59
CA THR A 479 0.34 34.62 -15.17
C THR A 479 1.12 35.90 -15.45
N ILE A 480 0.49 37.06 -15.24
CA ILE A 480 1.11 38.39 -15.43
C ILE A 480 1.20 39.16 -14.14
N LYS A 481 2.21 40.04 -14.04
CA LYS A 481 2.45 40.85 -12.85
C LYS A 481 2.02 42.31 -12.96
N LYS A 482 1.97 42.81 -14.19
CA LYS A 482 1.74 44.22 -14.45
C LYS A 482 0.56 44.37 -15.39
N GLN A 483 0.05 45.59 -15.49
CA GLN A 483 -0.87 45.97 -16.55
C GLN A 483 -0.11 46.25 -17.83
N SER A 484 -0.69 45.88 -18.97
CA SER A 484 -0.29 46.29 -20.30
C SER A 484 -1.48 46.84 -21.09
N ASP A 485 -1.23 47.79 -21.96
CA ASP A 485 -2.19 48.34 -22.92
C ASP A 485 -1.62 48.12 -24.31
N VAL A 486 -2.29 47.31 -25.11
CA VAL A 486 -1.81 46.92 -26.43
C VAL A 486 -2.83 47.14 -27.51
N GLU A 487 -2.32 47.44 -28.67
CA GLU A 487 -3.10 47.58 -29.92
C GLU A 487 -2.64 46.54 -30.92
N TYR A 488 -3.58 45.85 -31.57
CA TYR A 488 -3.28 44.96 -32.65
C TYR A 488 -4.29 45.12 -33.79
N LYS A 489 -3.74 45.34 -35.01
CA LYS A 489 -4.52 45.51 -36.23
C LYS A 489 -4.23 44.32 -37.19
N TYR A 490 -5.19 43.43 -37.31
CA TYR A 490 -5.13 42.37 -38.32
C TYR A 490 -5.67 42.85 -39.61
N LYS A 491 -4.83 42.91 -40.65
CA LYS A 491 -5.21 43.30 -42.01
C LYS A 491 -4.58 42.33 -42.99
N LYS A 492 -5.41 41.61 -43.76
CA LYS A 492 -4.94 40.71 -44.80
C LYS A 492 -5.75 40.98 -46.06
N GLN A 493 -5.09 41.18 -47.18
CA GLN A 493 -5.71 41.44 -48.48
C GLN A 493 -5.13 40.45 -49.49
N SER A 494 -5.94 39.48 -49.93
CA SER A 494 -5.54 38.42 -50.84
C SER A 494 -6.58 38.25 -51.96
N GLY A 495 -6.81 39.32 -52.78
CA GLY A 495 -7.74 39.31 -53.89
C GLY A 495 -9.21 39.18 -53.46
N GLY A 496 -10.05 40.14 -53.86
CA GLY A 496 -11.49 40.20 -53.55
C GLY A 496 -11.75 40.85 -52.17
N HIS A 497 -12.55 40.24 -51.29
CA HIS A 497 -12.83 40.76 -49.97
C HIS A 497 -11.59 40.60 -49.03
N GLY A 498 -11.18 41.71 -48.40
CA GLY A 498 -10.12 41.72 -47.41
C GLY A 498 -10.59 41.18 -46.06
N GLN A 499 -9.65 41.02 -45.11
CA GLN A 499 -9.93 40.75 -43.70
C GLN A 499 -9.43 41.91 -42.85
N TYR A 500 -10.26 42.40 -41.96
CA TYR A 500 -9.93 43.51 -41.08
C TYR A 500 -10.47 43.31 -39.67
N GLY A 501 -9.61 43.30 -38.68
CA GLY A 501 -9.96 43.30 -37.26
C GLY A 501 -8.97 44.17 -36.49
N HIS A 502 -9.45 45.12 -35.70
CA HIS A 502 -8.58 46.01 -34.92
C HIS A 502 -9.12 46.14 -33.51
N VAL A 503 -8.28 45.76 -32.53
CA VAL A 503 -8.61 45.81 -31.13
C VAL A 503 -7.56 46.57 -30.36
N LYS A 504 -8.01 47.36 -29.35
CA LYS A 504 -7.16 47.88 -28.29
C LYS A 504 -7.60 47.24 -27.00
N MET A 505 -6.67 46.57 -26.35
CA MET A 505 -6.95 45.74 -25.18
C MET A 505 -6.02 46.08 -24.02
N ARG A 506 -6.58 46.02 -22.81
CA ARG A 506 -5.85 46.12 -21.58
C ARG A 506 -5.83 44.76 -20.90
N PHE A 507 -4.66 44.32 -20.48
CA PHE A 507 -4.45 43.11 -19.70
C PHE A 507 -3.91 43.48 -18.34
N SER A 508 -4.50 42.93 -17.29
CA SER A 508 -4.06 43.15 -15.90
C SER A 508 -4.26 41.88 -15.06
N PRO A 509 -3.54 41.71 -13.93
CA PRO A 509 -3.82 40.62 -13.00
C PRO A 509 -5.27 40.68 -12.50
N SER A 510 -5.99 39.55 -12.51
CA SER A 510 -7.36 39.49 -11.98
C SER A 510 -7.39 39.33 -10.46
N GLY A 511 -6.30 38.81 -9.88
CA GLY A 511 -6.22 38.43 -8.44
C GLY A 511 -6.79 37.06 -8.14
N ASP A 512 -7.44 36.39 -9.09
CA ASP A 512 -8.04 35.07 -8.92
C ASP A 512 -7.35 34.05 -9.85
N LEU A 513 -6.41 33.28 -9.29
CA LEU A 513 -5.68 32.24 -10.03
C LEU A 513 -6.52 30.95 -10.30
N THR A 514 -7.74 30.88 -9.77
CA THR A 514 -8.63 29.74 -10.06
C THR A 514 -9.29 29.85 -11.40
N LYS A 515 -9.38 31.07 -11.93
CA LYS A 515 -9.91 31.36 -13.28
C LYS A 515 -8.78 31.58 -14.27
N SER A 516 -8.96 31.12 -15.49
CA SER A 516 -8.01 31.39 -16.59
C SER A 516 -8.02 32.85 -16.96
N TYR A 517 -9.19 33.41 -17.19
CA TYR A 517 -9.35 34.82 -17.59
C TYR A 517 -10.69 35.39 -17.10
N GLU A 518 -10.76 36.73 -17.09
CA GLU A 518 -11.99 37.53 -17.02
C GLU A 518 -12.02 38.46 -18.19
N PHE A 519 -13.15 38.49 -18.95
CA PHE A 519 -13.30 39.34 -20.08
C PHE A 519 -14.37 40.42 -19.85
N THR A 520 -14.04 41.67 -20.10
CA THR A 520 -14.97 42.80 -20.02
C THR A 520 -14.77 43.75 -21.18
N THR A 521 -15.79 44.58 -21.45
CA THR A 521 -15.76 45.57 -22.54
C THR A 521 -16.05 46.95 -22.03
N GLU A 522 -15.22 47.92 -22.44
CA GLU A 522 -15.35 49.37 -22.13
C GLU A 522 -15.45 50.21 -23.41
N VAL A 523 -15.83 49.61 -24.54
CA VAL A 523 -15.89 50.26 -25.87
C VAL A 523 -16.98 51.37 -25.88
N VAL A 524 -16.58 52.60 -26.25
CA VAL A 524 -17.45 53.75 -26.40
C VAL A 524 -17.64 54.14 -27.86
N GLY A 525 -18.81 54.67 -28.21
CA GLY A 525 -19.07 55.22 -29.57
C GLY A 525 -19.19 54.20 -30.68
N GLY A 526 -19.24 52.91 -30.38
CA GLY A 526 -19.36 51.84 -31.40
C GLY A 526 -18.10 51.62 -32.22
N ALA A 527 -16.94 51.99 -31.71
CA ALA A 527 -15.63 51.79 -32.35
C ALA A 527 -15.40 50.33 -32.78
N VAL A 528 -15.84 49.38 -31.95
CA VAL A 528 -16.00 47.96 -32.28
C VAL A 528 -17.48 47.60 -32.15
N PRO A 529 -18.15 47.12 -33.20
CA PRO A 529 -19.55 46.69 -33.14
C PRO A 529 -19.74 45.52 -32.13
N LYS A 530 -20.83 45.57 -31.34
CA LYS A 530 -21.12 44.61 -30.28
C LYS A 530 -21.17 43.14 -30.72
N ASN A 531 -21.56 42.90 -32.00
CA ASN A 531 -21.60 41.55 -32.57
C ASN A 531 -20.21 40.90 -32.68
N PHE A 532 -19.10 41.67 -32.63
CA PHE A 532 -17.74 41.13 -32.63
C PHE A 532 -17.15 40.87 -31.25
N PHE A 533 -17.80 41.32 -30.15
CA PHE A 533 -17.33 41.08 -28.80
C PHE A 533 -17.19 39.57 -28.45
N PRO A 534 -18.16 38.70 -28.83
CA PRO A 534 -18.02 37.27 -28.62
C PRO A 534 -16.83 36.68 -29.41
N ALA A 535 -16.50 37.20 -30.58
CA ALA A 535 -15.36 36.75 -31.35
C ALA A 535 -14.02 37.13 -30.69
N VAL A 536 -13.93 38.33 -30.10
CA VAL A 536 -12.77 38.77 -29.32
C VAL A 536 -12.60 37.90 -28.08
N GLU A 537 -13.67 37.66 -27.31
CA GLU A 537 -13.64 36.79 -26.14
C GLU A 537 -13.22 35.36 -26.49
N LYS A 538 -13.73 34.81 -27.60
CA LYS A 538 -13.33 33.49 -28.11
C LYS A 538 -11.85 33.43 -28.43
N GLY A 539 -11.28 34.52 -29.00
CA GLY A 539 -9.85 34.65 -29.24
C GLY A 539 -9.03 34.58 -27.94
N ILE A 540 -9.48 35.24 -26.86
CA ILE A 540 -8.85 35.17 -25.54
C ILE A 540 -8.98 33.77 -24.97
N GLN A 541 -10.17 33.16 -25.03
CA GLN A 541 -10.44 31.82 -24.54
C GLN A 541 -9.52 30.75 -25.18
N GLU A 542 -9.27 30.84 -26.45
CA GLU A 542 -8.34 29.94 -27.15
C GLU A 542 -6.87 30.20 -26.74
N SER A 543 -6.51 31.48 -26.56
CA SER A 543 -5.14 31.88 -26.23
C SER A 543 -4.70 31.49 -24.81
N VAL A 544 -5.61 31.50 -23.84
CA VAL A 544 -5.26 31.12 -22.45
C VAL A 544 -4.85 29.66 -22.30
N GLY A 545 -5.19 28.78 -23.23
CA GLY A 545 -4.79 27.39 -23.23
C GLY A 545 -3.29 27.16 -23.47
N ARG A 546 -2.62 28.13 -24.14
CA ARG A 546 -1.22 28.10 -24.53
C ARG A 546 -0.58 29.47 -24.42
N GLY A 547 -0.02 29.79 -23.26
CA GLY A 547 0.61 31.06 -22.98
C GLY A 547 1.83 31.35 -23.84
N PRO A 548 2.15 32.64 -24.08
CA PRO A 548 3.23 33.04 -24.96
C PRO A 548 4.63 32.91 -24.34
N LEU A 549 4.76 32.74 -23.00
CA LEU A 549 6.05 32.66 -22.32
C LEU A 549 6.70 31.27 -22.50
N ALA A 550 5.95 30.18 -22.21
CA ALA A 550 6.44 28.81 -22.22
C ALA A 550 5.39 27.80 -22.72
N ALA A 551 4.33 28.28 -23.39
CA ALA A 551 3.20 27.47 -23.88
C ALA A 551 2.51 26.65 -22.75
N TYR A 552 2.43 27.20 -21.55
CA TYR A 552 1.62 26.67 -20.45
C TYR A 552 0.26 27.41 -20.37
N PRO A 553 -0.77 26.82 -19.75
CA PRO A 553 -2.04 27.51 -19.55
C PRO A 553 -1.87 28.82 -18.77
N VAL A 554 -2.52 29.88 -19.23
CA VAL A 554 -2.52 31.19 -18.55
C VAL A 554 -3.68 31.25 -17.55
N VAL A 555 -3.42 31.79 -16.35
CA VAL A 555 -4.42 31.99 -15.30
C VAL A 555 -4.33 33.38 -14.70
N GLY A 556 -5.43 33.84 -14.11
CA GLY A 556 -5.45 35.08 -13.35
C GLY A 556 -5.31 36.35 -14.20
N VAL A 557 -5.78 36.35 -15.42
CA VAL A 557 -5.70 37.52 -16.35
C VAL A 557 -7.07 38.14 -16.53
N LYS A 558 -7.17 39.45 -16.34
CA LYS A 558 -8.31 40.27 -16.76
C LYS A 558 -8.01 40.93 -18.10
N ALA A 559 -8.85 40.67 -19.10
CA ALA A 559 -8.77 41.24 -20.44
C ALA A 559 -9.92 42.21 -20.66
N VAL A 560 -9.60 43.44 -21.01
CA VAL A 560 -10.57 44.50 -21.24
C VAL A 560 -10.43 44.99 -22.68
N LEU A 561 -11.48 44.84 -23.47
CA LEU A 561 -11.58 45.48 -24.79
C LEU A 561 -12.12 46.90 -24.59
N TYR A 562 -11.28 47.93 -24.79
CA TYR A 562 -11.70 49.31 -24.53
C TYR A 562 -11.83 50.18 -25.78
N ASP A 563 -11.18 49.84 -26.91
CA ASP A 563 -11.26 50.57 -28.14
C ASP A 563 -10.89 49.68 -29.36
N GLY A 564 -10.99 50.20 -30.56
CA GLY A 564 -10.62 49.50 -31.78
C GLY A 564 -11.17 50.23 -33.02
N SER A 565 -11.24 49.55 -34.15
CA SER A 565 -11.96 50.04 -35.33
C SER A 565 -12.40 48.84 -36.19
N TYR A 566 -13.41 49.09 -37.03
CA TYR A 566 -13.90 48.10 -37.98
C TYR A 566 -13.94 48.67 -39.39
N HIS A 567 -13.99 47.79 -40.37
CA HIS A 567 -14.20 48.14 -41.77
C HIS A 567 -15.55 47.58 -42.23
N PRO A 568 -16.44 48.42 -42.87
CA PRO A 568 -17.81 47.99 -43.13
C PRO A 568 -17.93 46.73 -44.01
N VAL A 569 -16.92 46.44 -44.83
CA VAL A 569 -16.95 45.33 -45.81
C VAL A 569 -15.99 44.20 -45.38
N ASP A 570 -14.81 44.54 -44.89
CA ASP A 570 -13.72 43.56 -44.64
C ASP A 570 -13.66 43.02 -43.19
N SER A 571 -14.48 43.57 -42.28
CA SER A 571 -14.52 43.09 -40.91
C SER A 571 -15.33 41.79 -40.78
N SER A 572 -14.77 40.83 -40.09
CA SER A 572 -15.39 39.51 -39.81
C SER A 572 -15.08 39.05 -38.39
N GLU A 573 -15.89 38.10 -37.89
CA GLU A 573 -15.63 37.45 -36.59
C GLU A 573 -14.24 36.82 -36.55
N MET A 574 -13.82 36.15 -37.63
CA MET A 574 -12.51 35.57 -37.75
C MET A 574 -11.38 36.59 -37.63
N ALA A 575 -11.52 37.74 -38.28
CA ALA A 575 -10.52 38.81 -38.25
C ALA A 575 -10.38 39.41 -36.82
N PHE A 576 -11.51 39.64 -36.15
CA PHE A 576 -11.49 40.10 -34.75
C PHE A 576 -10.95 39.04 -33.77
N LYS A 577 -11.29 37.77 -33.96
CA LYS A 577 -10.75 36.64 -33.18
C LYS A 577 -9.21 36.60 -33.34
N THR A 578 -8.71 36.64 -34.57
CA THR A 578 -7.26 36.63 -34.85
C THR A 578 -6.58 37.88 -34.26
N ALA A 579 -7.19 39.06 -34.39
CA ALA A 579 -6.66 40.27 -33.78
C ALA A 579 -6.58 40.16 -32.24
N ALA A 580 -7.57 39.55 -31.58
CA ALA A 580 -7.59 39.31 -30.17
C ALA A 580 -6.51 38.29 -29.72
N ILE A 581 -6.29 37.22 -30.48
CA ILE A 581 -5.21 36.25 -30.22
C ILE A 581 -3.84 36.93 -30.23
N GLN A 582 -3.58 37.74 -31.25
CA GLN A 582 -2.30 38.45 -31.36
C GLN A 582 -2.14 39.55 -30.29
N ALA A 583 -3.22 40.27 -29.97
CA ALA A 583 -3.23 41.25 -28.89
C ALA A 583 -2.95 40.58 -27.53
N PHE A 584 -3.52 39.39 -27.28
CA PHE A 584 -3.27 38.64 -26.07
C PHE A 584 -1.80 38.24 -25.96
N LYS A 585 -1.23 37.64 -27.01
CA LYS A 585 0.19 37.25 -27.01
C LYS A 585 1.10 38.45 -26.71
N LYS A 586 0.88 39.55 -27.39
CA LYS A 586 1.66 40.77 -27.18
C LYS A 586 1.45 41.36 -25.81
N GLY A 587 0.19 41.48 -25.36
CA GLY A 587 -0.17 42.08 -24.08
C GLY A 587 0.33 41.27 -22.87
N VAL A 588 0.24 39.94 -22.90
CA VAL A 588 0.79 39.11 -21.87
C VAL A 588 2.31 39.24 -21.77
N MET A 589 3.02 39.27 -22.88
CA MET A 589 4.49 39.46 -22.89
C MET A 589 4.93 40.82 -22.34
N GLU A 590 4.19 41.90 -22.64
CA GLU A 590 4.46 43.25 -22.13
C GLU A 590 4.04 43.42 -20.66
N ALA A 591 3.09 42.59 -20.17
CA ALA A 591 2.60 42.62 -18.79
C ALA A 591 3.53 41.91 -17.76
N GLY A 592 4.73 41.49 -18.17
CA GLY A 592 5.67 40.81 -17.31
C GLY A 592 5.21 39.41 -16.91
N PRO A 593 5.16 38.48 -17.85
CA PRO A 593 4.70 37.11 -17.56
C PRO A 593 5.64 36.35 -16.68
N VAL A 594 5.08 35.52 -15.82
CA VAL A 594 5.84 34.64 -14.92
C VAL A 594 5.23 33.25 -14.91
N LEU A 595 6.06 32.25 -14.60
CA LEU A 595 5.62 30.90 -14.34
C LEU A 595 5.18 30.71 -12.92
N LEU A 596 4.12 29.96 -12.75
CA LEU A 596 3.62 29.44 -11.47
C LEU A 596 3.89 27.95 -11.40
N GLU A 597 4.37 27.47 -10.25
CA GLU A 597 4.54 26.05 -9.95
C GLU A 597 3.54 25.58 -8.90
N PRO A 598 3.08 24.32 -8.96
CA PRO A 598 2.22 23.77 -7.94
C PRO A 598 3.01 23.50 -6.66
N ILE A 599 2.49 24.03 -5.54
CA ILE A 599 3.01 23.79 -4.19
C ILE A 599 2.13 22.73 -3.55
N MET A 600 2.78 21.74 -2.94
CA MET A 600 2.14 20.65 -2.24
C MET A 600 2.26 20.86 -0.73
N SER A 601 1.19 20.64 0.01
CA SER A 601 1.21 20.50 1.46
C SER A 601 1.67 19.09 1.80
N LEU A 602 2.83 18.97 2.41
CA LEU A 602 3.51 17.74 2.75
C LEU A 602 3.46 17.50 4.26
N LYS A 603 3.12 16.27 4.66
CA LYS A 603 3.23 15.79 6.04
C LYS A 603 4.18 14.62 6.07
N VAL A 604 5.24 14.72 6.86
CA VAL A 604 6.27 13.67 7.02
C VAL A 604 6.24 13.19 8.46
N THR A 605 6.03 11.89 8.67
CA THR A 605 6.04 11.26 9.98
C THR A 605 7.33 10.46 10.16
N VAL A 606 8.15 10.82 11.13
CA VAL A 606 9.46 10.20 11.39
C VAL A 606 9.71 10.07 12.89
N PRO A 607 10.59 9.13 13.33
CA PRO A 607 11.11 9.16 14.69
C PRO A 607 11.89 10.45 14.98
N ASP A 608 11.84 10.92 16.22
CA ASP A 608 12.46 12.19 16.66
C ASP A 608 13.93 12.32 16.25
N ALA A 609 14.68 11.22 16.28
CA ALA A 609 16.11 11.20 15.94
C ALA A 609 16.41 11.66 14.50
N TYR A 610 15.46 11.57 13.57
CA TYR A 610 15.65 11.93 12.16
C TYR A 610 15.11 13.31 11.79
N THR A 611 14.49 14.02 12.73
CA THR A 611 13.85 15.32 12.47
C THR A 611 14.80 16.33 11.82
N GLY A 612 16.05 16.41 12.30
CA GLY A 612 17.05 17.35 11.77
C GLY A 612 17.43 17.03 10.32
N ASP A 613 17.62 15.75 10.00
CA ASP A 613 17.98 15.30 8.65
C ASP A 613 16.84 15.59 7.66
N ILE A 614 15.60 15.33 8.06
CA ILE A 614 14.43 15.62 7.25
C ILE A 614 14.27 17.12 6.98
N MET A 615 14.42 17.96 8.00
CA MET A 615 14.37 19.41 7.82
C MET A 615 15.45 19.90 6.85
N GLY A 616 16.67 19.36 6.96
CA GLY A 616 17.78 19.64 6.05
C GLY A 616 17.47 19.23 4.60
N ASP A 617 16.89 18.05 4.40
CA ASP A 617 16.51 17.57 3.07
C ASP A 617 15.36 18.39 2.47
N LEU A 618 14.33 18.69 3.24
CA LEU A 618 13.21 19.53 2.79
C LEU A 618 13.71 20.92 2.32
N ASN A 619 14.62 21.53 3.05
CA ASN A 619 15.22 22.81 2.65
C ASN A 619 15.99 22.70 1.32
N LYS A 620 16.75 21.62 1.10
CA LYS A 620 17.43 21.36 -0.19
C LYS A 620 16.46 21.25 -1.35
N ARG A 621 15.27 20.73 -1.08
CA ARG A 621 14.16 20.56 -2.05
C ARG A 621 13.29 21.81 -2.20
N ARG A 622 13.72 22.95 -1.63
CA ARG A 622 12.95 24.21 -1.58
C ARG A 622 11.65 24.08 -0.78
N GLY A 623 11.59 23.13 0.13
CA GLY A 623 10.47 22.99 1.05
C GLY A 623 10.55 24.03 2.18
N ARG A 624 9.41 24.54 2.57
CA ARG A 624 9.26 25.47 3.70
C ARG A 624 8.55 24.74 4.85
N VAL A 625 9.28 24.42 5.91
CA VAL A 625 8.70 23.81 7.11
C VAL A 625 7.78 24.80 7.80
N LEU A 626 6.54 24.38 8.05
CA LEU A 626 5.48 25.17 8.66
C LEU A 626 5.33 24.90 10.15
N GLY A 627 5.54 23.65 10.56
CA GLY A 627 5.39 23.24 11.95
C GLY A 627 5.83 21.80 12.18
N MET A 628 5.87 21.43 13.46
CA MET A 628 6.16 20.09 13.93
C MET A 628 5.20 19.73 15.06
N THR A 629 4.63 18.54 15.01
CA THR A 629 3.69 18.04 16.02
C THR A 629 4.20 16.72 16.57
N PRO A 630 4.48 16.63 17.89
CA PRO A 630 4.90 15.38 18.50
C PRO A 630 3.76 14.35 18.51
N MET A 631 4.13 13.10 18.31
CA MET A 631 3.24 11.93 18.40
C MET A 631 3.67 11.00 19.53
N SER A 632 2.78 10.12 19.95
CA SER A 632 3.12 9.03 20.85
C SER A 632 4.20 8.12 20.24
N GLY A 633 5.03 7.52 21.09
CA GLY A 633 6.08 6.58 20.64
C GLY A 633 7.34 7.25 20.09
N GLY A 634 7.66 8.49 20.48
CA GLY A 634 8.90 9.18 20.08
C GLY A 634 8.96 9.49 18.57
N ARG A 635 7.82 9.85 17.99
CA ARG A 635 7.69 10.24 16.57
C ARG A 635 7.20 11.69 16.46
N GLN A 636 7.46 12.30 15.32
CA GLN A 636 6.98 13.64 14.98
C GLN A 636 6.36 13.69 13.59
N ILE A 637 5.36 14.55 13.44
CA ILE A 637 4.86 14.98 12.13
C ILE A 637 5.51 16.31 11.80
N ILE A 638 6.18 16.37 10.68
CA ILE A 638 6.74 17.59 10.10
C ILE A 638 5.81 18.03 8.97
N GLU A 639 5.24 19.23 9.10
CA GLU A 639 4.40 19.83 8.07
C GLU A 639 5.20 20.85 7.27
N ALA A 640 5.14 20.75 5.94
CA ALA A 640 5.88 21.63 5.05
C ALA A 640 5.14 21.90 3.74
N ASP A 641 5.37 23.08 3.17
CA ASP A 641 5.02 23.38 1.79
C ASP A 641 6.22 23.07 0.91
N ILE A 642 6.02 22.30 -0.14
CA ILE A 642 7.08 21.91 -1.06
C ILE A 642 6.62 22.04 -2.53
N PRO A 643 7.46 22.56 -3.44
CA PRO A 643 7.11 22.49 -4.86
C PRO A 643 7.03 21.04 -5.34
N MET A 644 6.09 20.75 -6.22
CA MET A 644 5.86 19.38 -6.73
C MET A 644 7.15 18.75 -7.30
N SER A 645 8.03 19.57 -7.88
CA SER A 645 9.35 19.11 -8.36
C SER A 645 10.24 18.55 -7.26
N GLY A 646 10.06 18.97 -6.02
CA GLY A 646 10.83 18.52 -4.86
C GLY A 646 10.40 17.14 -4.36
N LEU A 647 9.22 16.65 -4.77
CA LEU A 647 8.73 15.32 -4.38
C LEU A 647 9.29 14.17 -5.24
N PHE A 648 9.94 14.48 -6.39
CA PHE A 648 10.53 13.44 -7.22
C PHE A 648 11.66 12.73 -6.48
N GLY A 649 11.55 11.40 -6.35
CA GLY A 649 12.49 10.56 -5.60
C GLY A 649 12.43 10.72 -4.08
N TYR A 650 11.52 11.52 -3.54
CA TYR A 650 11.43 11.77 -2.11
C TYR A 650 11.18 10.49 -1.29
N CYS A 651 10.37 9.56 -1.81
CA CYS A 651 10.13 8.26 -1.18
C CYS A 651 11.43 7.49 -0.89
N THR A 652 12.27 7.37 -1.91
CA THR A 652 13.55 6.65 -1.83
C THR A 652 14.50 7.33 -0.87
N ASP A 653 14.60 8.67 -0.94
CA ASP A 653 15.50 9.43 -0.08
C ASP A 653 15.01 9.43 1.38
N LEU A 654 13.71 9.58 1.64
CA LEU A 654 13.13 9.49 2.97
C LEU A 654 13.40 8.11 3.61
N ARG A 655 13.18 7.04 2.87
CA ARG A 655 13.45 5.67 3.33
C ARG A 655 14.93 5.46 3.61
N SER A 656 15.82 5.97 2.77
CA SER A 656 17.25 5.89 2.97
C SER A 656 17.69 6.63 4.23
N MET A 657 17.23 7.87 4.44
CA MET A 657 17.58 8.68 5.61
C MET A 657 17.05 8.09 6.92
N THR A 658 15.86 7.48 6.90
CA THR A 658 15.19 6.98 8.10
C THR A 658 15.30 5.47 8.30
N GLY A 659 16.07 4.78 7.44
CA GLY A 659 16.11 3.32 7.43
C GLY A 659 14.72 2.69 7.21
N GLY A 660 13.85 3.35 6.45
CA GLY A 660 12.49 2.90 6.18
C GLY A 660 11.45 3.21 7.27
N ARG A 661 11.81 4.00 8.29
CA ARG A 661 10.90 4.38 9.39
C ARG A 661 10.05 5.60 9.09
N GLY A 662 10.36 6.36 8.03
CA GLY A 662 9.63 7.54 7.61
C GLY A 662 8.46 7.20 6.70
N ASP A 663 7.32 7.88 6.93
CA ASP A 663 6.16 7.86 6.05
C ASP A 663 5.79 9.29 5.68
N TYR A 664 5.15 9.49 4.53
CA TYR A 664 4.70 10.81 4.13
C TYR A 664 3.40 10.78 3.34
N SER A 665 2.69 11.88 3.39
CA SER A 665 1.53 12.15 2.55
C SER A 665 1.60 13.58 2.03
N TYR A 666 0.97 13.83 0.90
CA TYR A 666 0.92 15.17 0.33
C TYR A 666 -0.40 15.42 -0.40
N GLU A 667 -0.77 16.69 -0.48
CA GLU A 667 -1.93 17.16 -1.23
C GLU A 667 -1.61 18.48 -1.92
N PHE A 668 -2.33 18.81 -2.99
CA PHE A 668 -2.18 20.09 -3.66
C PHE A 668 -2.65 21.23 -2.73
N ALA A 669 -1.80 22.24 -2.53
CA ALA A 669 -2.13 23.40 -1.73
C ALA A 669 -2.51 24.62 -2.60
N ARG A 670 -1.63 25.06 -3.47
CA ARG A 670 -1.80 26.26 -4.29
C ARG A 670 -0.75 26.36 -5.39
N TYR A 671 -0.88 27.37 -6.24
CA TYR A 671 0.17 27.79 -7.17
C TYR A 671 0.95 28.97 -6.57
N GLU A 672 2.29 28.95 -6.72
CA GLU A 672 3.17 30.09 -6.38
C GLU A 672 4.13 30.36 -7.53
N GLN A 673 4.63 31.60 -7.59
CA GLN A 673 5.60 31.99 -8.60
C GLN A 673 6.90 31.20 -8.45
N THR A 674 7.42 30.67 -9.58
CA THR A 674 8.71 29.99 -9.59
C THR A 674 9.88 30.95 -9.34
N PRO A 675 11.00 30.49 -8.76
CA PRO A 675 12.26 31.24 -8.78
C PRO A 675 12.72 31.51 -10.23
N SER A 676 13.49 32.58 -10.42
CA SER A 676 13.95 33.02 -11.75
C SER A 676 14.77 31.97 -12.50
N ASP A 677 15.65 31.26 -11.78
CA ASP A 677 16.47 30.20 -12.37
C ASP A 677 15.66 28.99 -12.86
N VAL A 678 14.56 28.66 -12.18
CA VAL A 678 13.62 27.62 -12.60
C VAL A 678 12.82 28.07 -13.81
N GLN A 679 12.33 29.34 -13.80
CA GLN A 679 11.60 29.91 -14.91
C GLN A 679 12.47 29.95 -16.18
N GLU A 680 13.71 30.44 -16.12
CA GLU A 680 14.62 30.52 -17.24
C GLU A 680 14.90 29.15 -17.87
N LYS A 681 15.17 28.15 -17.05
CA LYS A 681 15.38 26.76 -17.52
C LYS A 681 14.15 26.19 -18.23
N GLU A 682 12.97 26.40 -17.66
CA GLU A 682 11.73 25.87 -18.23
C GLU A 682 11.32 26.57 -19.51
N VAL A 683 11.47 27.91 -19.57
CA VAL A 683 11.24 28.70 -20.79
C VAL A 683 12.18 28.25 -21.90
N ALA A 684 13.48 28.07 -21.61
CA ALA A 684 14.45 27.58 -22.59
C ALA A 684 14.12 26.16 -23.10
N ALA A 685 13.71 25.26 -22.20
CA ALA A 685 13.32 23.90 -22.57
C ALA A 685 12.08 23.83 -23.45
N ARG A 686 11.22 24.86 -23.42
CA ARG A 686 9.98 24.91 -24.17
C ARG A 686 9.98 25.88 -25.36
N ALA A 687 11.09 26.50 -25.65
CA ALA A 687 11.20 27.50 -26.75
C ALA A 687 10.71 26.95 -28.11
N ALA A 688 11.00 25.70 -28.45
CA ALA A 688 10.50 25.06 -29.67
C ALA A 688 8.98 25.01 -29.73
N LYS A 689 8.31 24.69 -28.60
CA LYS A 689 6.82 24.63 -28.52
C LYS A 689 6.18 26.02 -28.64
N VAL A 690 6.87 27.04 -28.10
CA VAL A 690 6.41 28.43 -28.24
C VAL A 690 6.54 28.85 -29.70
N ALA A 691 7.61 28.47 -30.38
CA ALA A 691 7.80 28.75 -31.82
C ALA A 691 6.73 28.07 -32.69
N GLU A 692 6.39 26.79 -32.41
CA GLU A 692 5.28 26.07 -33.06
C GLU A 692 3.95 26.82 -32.88
N ASN A 693 3.65 27.23 -31.65
CA ASN A 693 2.42 27.97 -31.31
C ASN A 693 2.30 29.31 -32.03
N ASN A 694 3.44 29.95 -32.30
CA ASN A 694 3.46 31.20 -33.06
C ASN A 694 3.40 31.01 -34.58
N ALA A 695 3.70 29.81 -35.07
CA ALA A 695 3.63 29.49 -36.52
C ALA A 695 2.26 28.95 -36.96
N GLU A 696 1.44 28.43 -36.04
CA GLU A 696 0.07 27.97 -36.33
C GLU A 696 -0.97 29.10 -36.51
N ASP A 697 -0.63 30.33 -36.15
CA ASP A 697 -1.46 31.55 -36.24
C ASP A 697 -1.02 32.46 -37.41
#